data_9af5ff9d5f2eaa212da8a71ecd8f2a21
#
_entry.id   9af5ff9d5f2eaa212da8a71ecd8f2a21
#
_cell.length_a   1.000
_cell.length_b   1.000
_cell.length_c   1.000
_cell.angle_alpha   90.00
_cell.angle_beta   90.00
_cell.angle_gamma   90.00
#
_symmetry.space_group_name_H-M   'P 1'
#
loop_
_entity.id
_entity.type
_entity.pdbx_description
1 polymer ?
#
loop_
_entity_poly.entity_id
_entity_poly.type
_entity_poly.pdbx_seq_one_letter_code
_entity_poly.pdbx_strand_id
1 'polypeptide(L)'
;GVVANNSSGMCCGVAQNTYHTLKDMRIVFVDGTVLDTSDKASREAFLKSHKSLVDGVVALASRVQEDEDLSALITKKHKIKCTTGYSMNALVDHPTSDPIEIIKRLMIGSEGTLGFVSQATYNTVIDHPHKASAFIVFKDVKEACRAAAVLRRETKVDAVELFDRASLTQCEGHEQIIGLVPTIADAPRTGAALLIECRGATDEELNAGIKAVTDAIDGAGMEYLNDRESTYPFMKDEAVYKVYWDVRKGLIPLVGSSRQAGTSVLIEDVACEVDKLGDMTQDLIDMFERFGYDDASCMGHALEGNLHLVFSQGFRNDEEVKKYSAMMQEMCEIVAIKYSGSLKAEHGTGRNVAPFVEMEWGKKAYDIMWELKELFDPEYVLNPGVILNRDPDTHQKFLKPKPVADPIVDMCMECGFCESNCPSRDLSLTPRQRITVYREISRLQDIPSRTQAEQSRLDEFLDTFTYEGNSTCAADGMCQVKCPVGINTGELIKSIRERELKNQGTANSGANFLAKNFGAVSAVVPSFLNMVSTFHGILGGGVLKSVSGALNSATGSMVPVWNPHMPTGAPKLPEPYKPAVATAAGLPRKVVYLPSCVTRMMGPVKGEESIGGVPDAMMSILKKANYEVVYPEGLGSQCCGMIFNSRGFKSTASSMGSDLEEALMVASEGGKLPIVVDTSPCLAQIKEQLSNPALRFALYEPTEFISNHLVDKLEWKQVKDHVAIHVPCSSKKLGVENTFAKIAGMCAKEVTPSGIPCCGMAGDRGMRFPELTGSSLSYLDLPQGCSDGYSTSRTCEMSLSNHSDVAFRGLVYLVDEATSAKATN
;
A
#
# COMPACT_ATOMS: atom_id res chain seq x y z
N GLY A 1 -2.49 -5.34 -17.06
CA GLY A 1 -1.63 -4.22 -17.51
C GLY A 1 -0.32 -4.69 -18.14
N VAL A 2 0.40 -5.63 -17.51
CA VAL A 2 1.74 -6.06 -17.98
C VAL A 2 1.76 -6.49 -19.44
N VAL A 3 0.80 -7.32 -19.87
CA VAL A 3 0.64 -7.73 -21.28
C VAL A 3 0.35 -6.55 -22.18
N ALA A 4 -0.63 -5.73 -21.79
CA ALA A 4 -1.12 -4.63 -22.60
C ALA A 4 -0.04 -3.56 -22.87
N ASN A 5 0.92 -3.38 -21.95
CA ASN A 5 1.98 -2.38 -22.09
C ASN A 5 3.33 -2.96 -22.52
N ASN A 6 3.48 -4.28 -22.59
CA ASN A 6 4.80 -4.92 -22.70
C ASN A 6 5.76 -4.50 -21.57
N SER A 7 5.23 -4.35 -20.37
CA SER A 7 6.01 -3.89 -19.21
C SER A 7 7.16 -4.85 -18.90
N SER A 8 8.28 -4.28 -18.49
CA SER A 8 9.47 -5.02 -18.08
C SER A 8 10.03 -4.45 -16.79
N GLY A 9 10.54 -5.31 -15.89
CA GLY A 9 11.10 -4.86 -14.62
C GLY A 9 12.56 -4.44 -14.73
N MET A 10 13.14 -4.11 -13.57
CA MET A 10 14.50 -3.61 -13.41
C MET A 10 15.59 -4.58 -13.91
N CYS A 11 15.33 -5.89 -13.83
CA CYS A 11 16.30 -6.94 -14.17
C CYS A 11 15.94 -7.71 -15.46
N CYS A 12 14.87 -7.35 -16.15
CA CYS A 12 14.37 -8.12 -17.28
C CYS A 12 15.06 -7.78 -18.61
N GLY A 13 15.50 -6.54 -18.74
CA GLY A 13 15.96 -6.01 -20.01
C GLY A 13 14.94 -6.21 -21.15
N VAL A 14 15.41 -6.18 -22.37
CA VAL A 14 14.59 -6.54 -23.53
C VAL A 14 14.42 -8.05 -23.65
N ALA A 15 15.45 -8.83 -23.30
CA ALA A 15 15.48 -10.28 -23.52
C ALA A 15 14.45 -11.07 -22.68
N GLN A 16 14.06 -10.57 -21.54
CA GLN A 16 13.14 -11.24 -20.60
C GLN A 16 11.85 -10.43 -20.35
N ASN A 17 11.52 -9.51 -21.24
CA ASN A 17 10.30 -8.74 -21.18
C ASN A 17 9.06 -9.61 -21.50
N THR A 18 7.87 -9.03 -21.39
CA THR A 18 6.60 -9.69 -21.67
C THR A 18 6.56 -10.29 -23.10
N TYR A 19 7.09 -9.58 -24.08
CA TYR A 19 7.11 -10.05 -25.49
C TYR A 19 7.91 -11.34 -25.64
N HIS A 20 9.11 -11.44 -25.07
CA HIS A 20 10.00 -12.58 -25.25
C HIS A 20 9.66 -13.78 -24.35
N THR A 21 9.03 -13.56 -23.20
CA THR A 21 8.68 -14.64 -22.26
C THR A 21 7.29 -15.23 -22.50
N LEU A 22 6.45 -14.59 -23.33
CA LEU A 22 5.11 -15.11 -23.62
C LEU A 22 5.21 -16.45 -24.38
N LYS A 23 4.49 -17.44 -23.86
CA LYS A 23 4.30 -18.74 -24.51
C LYS A 23 2.99 -18.80 -25.30
N ASP A 24 1.86 -18.61 -24.63
CA ASP A 24 0.52 -18.69 -25.20
C ASP A 24 -0.40 -17.65 -24.61
N MET A 25 -1.48 -17.35 -25.31
CA MET A 25 -2.56 -16.48 -24.83
C MET A 25 -3.93 -16.86 -25.39
N ARG A 26 -4.96 -16.36 -24.70
CA ARG A 26 -6.35 -16.42 -25.14
C ARG A 26 -6.84 -15.01 -25.40
N ILE A 27 -7.26 -14.75 -26.64
CA ILE A 27 -7.64 -13.43 -27.17
C ILE A 27 -9.13 -13.45 -27.49
N VAL A 28 -9.84 -12.38 -27.14
CA VAL A 28 -11.21 -12.10 -27.57
C VAL A 28 -11.15 -10.92 -28.53
N PHE A 29 -11.57 -11.13 -29.79
CA PHE A 29 -11.60 -10.12 -30.83
C PHE A 29 -12.87 -9.26 -30.77
N VAL A 30 -12.93 -8.20 -31.54
CA VAL A 30 -14.01 -7.21 -31.55
C VAL A 30 -15.38 -7.82 -31.89
N ASP A 31 -15.42 -8.87 -32.70
CA ASP A 31 -16.63 -9.61 -33.04
C ASP A 31 -17.07 -10.69 -32.02
N GLY A 32 -16.33 -10.78 -30.89
CA GLY A 32 -16.57 -11.78 -29.84
C GLY A 32 -15.91 -13.14 -30.07
N THR A 33 -15.22 -13.35 -31.21
CA THR A 33 -14.49 -14.59 -31.46
C THR A 33 -13.34 -14.78 -30.50
N VAL A 34 -13.15 -15.99 -30.03
CA VAL A 34 -12.08 -16.36 -29.10
C VAL A 34 -11.02 -17.18 -29.83
N LEU A 35 -9.77 -16.74 -29.76
CA LEU A 35 -8.60 -17.51 -30.18
C LEU A 35 -7.79 -17.94 -28.94
N ASP A 36 -7.68 -19.25 -28.74
CA ASP A 36 -6.72 -19.83 -27.80
C ASP A 36 -5.50 -20.33 -28.58
N THR A 37 -4.35 -19.68 -28.40
CA THR A 37 -3.13 -19.99 -29.16
C THR A 37 -2.50 -21.31 -28.74
N SER A 38 -2.82 -21.84 -27.57
CA SER A 38 -2.34 -23.13 -27.06
C SER A 38 -3.13 -24.30 -27.63
N ASP A 39 -4.37 -24.08 -28.11
CA ASP A 39 -5.24 -25.10 -28.66
C ASP A 39 -5.17 -25.15 -30.19
N LYS A 40 -4.70 -26.28 -30.70
CA LYS A 40 -4.56 -26.52 -32.15
C LYS A 40 -5.89 -26.38 -32.90
N ALA A 41 -6.99 -26.89 -32.32
CA ALA A 41 -8.32 -26.81 -32.95
C ALA A 41 -8.81 -25.36 -33.04
N SER A 42 -8.57 -24.56 -32.01
CA SER A 42 -8.87 -23.13 -31.99
C SER A 42 -8.07 -22.37 -33.05
N ARG A 43 -6.77 -22.64 -33.17
CA ARG A 43 -5.90 -22.05 -34.24
C ARG A 43 -6.42 -22.39 -35.64
N GLU A 44 -6.73 -23.68 -35.96
CA GLU A 44 -7.25 -24.10 -37.24
C GLU A 44 -8.62 -23.51 -37.56
N ALA A 45 -9.50 -23.41 -36.57
CA ALA A 45 -10.80 -22.77 -36.69
C ALA A 45 -10.67 -21.28 -37.00
N PHE A 46 -9.80 -20.58 -36.31
CA PHE A 46 -9.55 -19.14 -36.48
C PHE A 46 -8.97 -18.84 -37.88
N LEU A 47 -7.98 -19.61 -38.36
CA LEU A 47 -7.41 -19.45 -39.68
C LEU A 47 -8.44 -19.58 -40.81
N LYS A 48 -9.52 -20.35 -40.58
CA LYS A 48 -10.61 -20.53 -41.57
C LYS A 48 -11.65 -19.41 -41.47
N SER A 49 -12.06 -19.08 -40.24
CA SER A 49 -13.17 -18.14 -40.01
C SER A 49 -12.74 -16.68 -40.22
N HIS A 50 -11.47 -16.35 -39.91
CA HIS A 50 -10.92 -15.00 -39.98
C HIS A 50 -9.88 -14.84 -41.10
N LYS A 51 -10.11 -15.49 -42.19
CA LYS A 51 -9.17 -15.53 -43.34
C LYS A 51 -8.76 -14.11 -43.78
N SER A 52 -9.70 -13.17 -43.84
CA SER A 52 -9.40 -11.78 -44.26
C SER A 52 -8.42 -11.09 -43.33
N LEU A 53 -8.62 -11.24 -42.02
CA LEU A 53 -7.69 -10.70 -41.00
C LEU A 53 -6.31 -11.37 -41.12
N VAL A 54 -6.29 -12.70 -41.23
CA VAL A 54 -5.05 -13.47 -41.34
C VAL A 54 -4.27 -13.09 -42.59
N ASP A 55 -4.95 -13.06 -43.74
CA ASP A 55 -4.34 -12.67 -45.04
C ASP A 55 -3.82 -11.22 -44.97
N GLY A 56 -4.55 -10.31 -44.31
CA GLY A 56 -4.12 -8.92 -44.09
C GLY A 56 -2.86 -8.83 -43.25
N VAL A 57 -2.78 -9.57 -42.13
CA VAL A 57 -1.57 -9.61 -41.27
C VAL A 57 -0.38 -10.18 -42.08
N VAL A 58 -0.58 -11.25 -42.83
CA VAL A 58 0.46 -11.84 -43.69
C VAL A 58 0.94 -10.84 -44.72
N ALA A 59 0.03 -10.12 -45.40
CA ALA A 59 0.38 -9.10 -46.39
C ALA A 59 1.19 -7.94 -45.79
N LEU A 60 0.79 -7.47 -44.61
CA LEU A 60 1.53 -6.44 -43.85
C LEU A 60 2.93 -6.92 -43.47
N ALA A 61 3.03 -8.13 -42.92
CA ALA A 61 4.32 -8.71 -42.53
C ALA A 61 5.24 -8.89 -43.76
N SER A 62 4.73 -9.41 -44.86
CA SER A 62 5.51 -9.56 -46.12
C SER A 62 6.04 -8.19 -46.57
N ARG A 63 5.17 -7.17 -46.64
CA ARG A 63 5.55 -5.81 -47.04
C ARG A 63 6.63 -5.20 -46.13
N VAL A 64 6.55 -5.43 -44.84
CA VAL A 64 7.57 -4.97 -43.87
C VAL A 64 8.88 -5.72 -44.05
N GLN A 65 8.84 -7.05 -44.23
CA GLN A 65 10.03 -7.88 -44.44
C GLN A 65 10.76 -7.60 -45.75
N GLU A 66 10.03 -7.21 -46.80
CA GLU A 66 10.57 -6.83 -48.14
C GLU A 66 11.15 -5.41 -48.15
N ASP A 67 10.73 -4.51 -47.23
CA ASP A 67 11.29 -3.15 -47.09
C ASP A 67 12.48 -3.20 -46.12
N GLU A 68 13.71 -3.31 -46.67
CA GLU A 68 14.95 -3.44 -45.90
C GLU A 68 15.14 -2.27 -44.93
N ASP A 69 14.85 -1.04 -45.31
CA ASP A 69 15.00 0.15 -44.47
C ASP A 69 14.03 0.11 -43.26
N LEU A 70 12.77 -0.25 -43.55
CA LEU A 70 11.74 -0.34 -42.49
C LEU A 70 12.02 -1.50 -41.55
N SER A 71 12.39 -2.66 -42.07
CA SER A 71 12.78 -3.82 -41.24
C SER A 71 13.97 -3.51 -40.36
N ALA A 72 14.99 -2.82 -40.92
CA ALA A 72 16.16 -2.38 -40.14
C ALA A 72 15.78 -1.36 -39.04
N LEU A 73 14.89 -0.40 -39.32
CA LEU A 73 14.38 0.56 -38.36
C LEU A 73 13.66 -0.17 -37.21
N ILE A 74 12.73 -1.07 -37.52
CA ILE A 74 11.97 -1.84 -36.53
C ILE A 74 12.93 -2.66 -35.65
N THR A 75 13.86 -3.38 -36.26
CA THR A 75 14.86 -4.18 -35.57
C THR A 75 15.73 -3.32 -34.63
N LYS A 76 16.16 -2.14 -35.11
CA LYS A 76 16.95 -1.20 -34.31
C LYS A 76 16.17 -0.69 -33.08
N LYS A 77 14.93 -0.26 -33.28
CA LYS A 77 14.07 0.30 -32.24
C LYS A 77 13.81 -0.72 -31.11
N HIS A 78 13.60 -1.99 -31.44
CA HIS A 78 13.33 -3.04 -30.44
C HIS A 78 14.60 -3.63 -29.80
N LYS A 79 15.81 -3.12 -30.11
CA LYS A 79 17.03 -3.41 -29.32
C LYS A 79 17.10 -2.66 -28.00
N ILE A 80 16.35 -1.57 -27.87
CA ILE A 80 16.11 -0.85 -26.62
C ILE A 80 14.68 -1.14 -26.15
N LYS A 81 14.36 -0.79 -24.90
CA LYS A 81 12.97 -0.83 -24.45
C LYS A 81 12.14 0.14 -25.28
N CYS A 82 11.12 -0.36 -25.96
CA CYS A 82 10.26 0.41 -26.86
C CYS A 82 8.82 -0.10 -26.79
N THR A 83 7.93 0.75 -26.29
CA THR A 83 6.48 0.52 -26.24
C THR A 83 5.70 1.67 -26.88
N THR A 84 6.40 2.52 -27.66
CA THR A 84 5.76 3.53 -28.50
C THR A 84 5.17 2.87 -29.75
N GLY A 85 3.88 3.01 -29.96
CA GLY A 85 3.19 2.33 -31.07
C GLY A 85 2.89 0.86 -30.75
N TYR A 86 2.71 0.05 -31.80
CA TYR A 86 2.53 -1.40 -31.67
C TYR A 86 3.86 -2.14 -31.63
N SER A 87 3.83 -3.41 -31.19
CA SER A 87 4.97 -4.32 -31.25
C SER A 87 5.27 -4.71 -32.70
N MET A 88 5.79 -3.74 -33.48
CA MET A 88 6.08 -3.86 -34.89
C MET A 88 7.10 -4.96 -35.22
N ASN A 89 7.95 -5.31 -34.23
CA ASN A 89 8.89 -6.42 -34.37
C ASN A 89 8.19 -7.77 -34.60
N ALA A 90 6.91 -7.92 -34.17
CA ALA A 90 6.14 -9.12 -34.52
C ALA A 90 6.04 -9.39 -36.03
N LEU A 91 6.04 -8.32 -36.87
CA LEU A 91 5.99 -8.42 -38.32
C LEU A 91 7.34 -8.81 -38.93
N VAL A 92 8.45 -8.66 -38.18
CA VAL A 92 9.82 -8.95 -38.60
C VAL A 92 10.32 -10.27 -38.04
N ASP A 93 10.08 -10.50 -36.73
CA ASP A 93 10.67 -11.61 -35.97
C ASP A 93 10.06 -12.98 -36.31
N HIS A 94 8.84 -13.01 -36.89
CA HIS A 94 8.10 -14.24 -37.14
C HIS A 94 7.82 -14.46 -38.61
N PRO A 95 7.88 -15.74 -39.10
CA PRO A 95 7.63 -16.04 -40.49
C PRO A 95 6.14 -15.86 -40.83
N THR A 96 5.86 -15.40 -42.03
CA THR A 96 4.49 -15.23 -42.54
C THR A 96 3.73 -16.56 -42.69
N SER A 97 4.44 -17.70 -42.61
CA SER A 97 3.83 -19.04 -42.54
C SER A 97 3.19 -19.38 -41.21
N ASP A 98 3.47 -18.61 -40.12
CA ASP A 98 2.74 -18.74 -38.83
C ASP A 98 2.10 -17.40 -38.45
N PRO A 99 0.98 -17.02 -39.10
CA PRO A 99 0.30 -15.76 -38.77
C PRO A 99 -0.29 -15.70 -37.39
N ILE A 100 -0.58 -16.84 -36.74
CA ILE A 100 -1.07 -16.86 -35.37
C ILE A 100 0.01 -16.40 -34.40
N GLU A 101 1.27 -16.73 -34.64
CA GLU A 101 2.38 -16.24 -33.82
C GLU A 101 2.54 -14.72 -33.97
N ILE A 102 2.42 -14.18 -35.18
CA ILE A 102 2.44 -12.74 -35.44
C ILE A 102 1.29 -12.05 -34.67
N ILE A 103 0.05 -12.54 -34.85
CA ILE A 103 -1.16 -12.00 -34.16
C ILE A 103 -0.95 -12.01 -32.66
N LYS A 104 -0.49 -13.13 -32.11
CA LYS A 104 -0.22 -13.28 -30.67
C LYS A 104 0.77 -12.22 -30.15
N ARG A 105 1.85 -11.98 -30.87
CA ARG A 105 2.88 -11.00 -30.49
C ARG A 105 2.40 -9.56 -30.65
N LEU A 106 1.57 -9.26 -31.65
CA LEU A 106 0.95 -7.94 -31.82
C LEU A 106 0.02 -7.56 -30.66
N MET A 107 -0.56 -8.54 -29.93
CA MET A 107 -1.37 -8.26 -28.74
C MET A 107 -0.54 -7.72 -27.58
N ILE A 108 0.77 -8.01 -27.52
CA ILE A 108 1.67 -7.48 -26.50
C ILE A 108 1.92 -6.00 -26.77
N GLY A 109 1.68 -5.14 -25.79
CA GLY A 109 1.82 -3.70 -25.95
C GLY A 109 0.71 -3.04 -26.78
N SER A 110 -0.37 -3.76 -27.10
CA SER A 110 -1.49 -3.20 -27.88
C SER A 110 -2.48 -2.36 -27.06
N GLU A 111 -2.32 -2.27 -25.77
CA GLU A 111 -3.14 -1.47 -24.83
C GLU A 111 -4.66 -1.67 -25.03
N GLY A 112 -5.06 -2.89 -25.41
CA GLY A 112 -6.47 -3.24 -25.65
C GLY A 112 -7.07 -2.63 -26.92
N THR A 113 -6.24 -2.14 -27.85
CA THR A 113 -6.72 -1.54 -29.12
C THR A 113 -6.92 -2.54 -30.25
N LEU A 114 -6.33 -3.75 -30.14
CA LEU A 114 -6.42 -4.80 -31.16
C LEU A 114 -7.25 -6.01 -30.71
N GLY A 115 -7.47 -6.18 -29.42
CA GLY A 115 -8.23 -7.29 -28.83
C GLY A 115 -8.15 -7.28 -27.33
N PHE A 116 -8.96 -8.12 -26.68
CA PHE A 116 -8.94 -8.32 -25.24
C PHE A 116 -8.22 -9.63 -24.88
N VAL A 117 -7.14 -9.54 -24.11
CA VAL A 117 -6.39 -10.71 -23.64
C VAL A 117 -7.01 -11.21 -22.34
N SER A 118 -7.67 -12.38 -22.39
CA SER A 118 -8.34 -12.99 -21.23
C SER A 118 -7.43 -13.90 -20.42
N GLN A 119 -6.38 -14.48 -21.06
CA GLN A 119 -5.41 -15.36 -20.43
C GLN A 119 -4.06 -15.24 -21.12
N ALA A 120 -2.98 -15.34 -20.35
CA ALA A 120 -1.62 -15.39 -20.87
C ALA A 120 -0.81 -16.45 -20.12
N THR A 121 0.00 -17.21 -20.84
CA THR A 121 0.94 -18.20 -20.30
C THR A 121 2.36 -17.74 -20.59
N TYR A 122 3.21 -17.69 -19.56
CA TYR A 122 4.59 -17.25 -19.65
C TYR A 122 5.58 -18.37 -19.32
N ASN A 123 6.73 -18.32 -19.96
CA ASN A 123 7.89 -19.03 -19.46
C ASN A 123 8.43 -18.29 -18.24
N THR A 124 8.76 -19.00 -17.17
CA THR A 124 9.40 -18.43 -15.97
C THR A 124 10.88 -18.19 -16.25
N VAL A 125 11.44 -17.20 -15.54
CA VAL A 125 12.89 -16.93 -15.53
C VAL A 125 13.48 -17.36 -14.19
N ILE A 126 14.77 -17.66 -14.18
CA ILE A 126 15.49 -18.08 -12.98
C ILE A 126 15.68 -16.85 -12.07
N ASP A 127 15.29 -16.95 -10.81
CA ASP A 127 15.67 -16.00 -9.76
C ASP A 127 16.80 -16.60 -8.94
N HIS A 128 18.01 -16.10 -9.12
CA HIS A 128 19.19 -16.61 -8.44
C HIS A 128 19.13 -16.30 -6.94
N PRO A 129 19.48 -17.28 -6.06
CA PRO A 129 19.32 -17.13 -4.61
C PRO A 129 20.36 -16.21 -3.98
N HIS A 130 21.57 -16.14 -4.55
CA HIS A 130 22.64 -15.29 -4.03
C HIS A 130 22.62 -13.94 -4.69
N LYS A 131 22.48 -12.87 -3.89
CA LYS A 131 22.37 -11.49 -4.37
C LYS A 131 23.28 -10.57 -3.58
N ALA A 132 23.79 -9.55 -4.22
CA ALA A 132 24.50 -8.46 -3.57
C ALA A 132 24.24 -7.15 -4.28
N SER A 133 24.13 -6.06 -3.51
CA SER A 133 23.93 -4.74 -4.10
C SER A 133 24.93 -3.72 -3.57
N ALA A 134 25.31 -2.76 -4.42
CA ALA A 134 26.16 -1.63 -4.08
C ALA A 134 25.48 -0.32 -4.47
N PHE A 135 25.68 0.73 -3.67
CA PHE A 135 25.19 2.09 -3.95
C PHE A 135 26.39 3.03 -4.15
N ILE A 136 26.61 3.47 -5.40
CA ILE A 136 27.82 4.23 -5.78
C ILE A 136 27.42 5.64 -6.19
N VAL A 137 28.01 6.66 -5.54
CA VAL A 137 27.74 8.07 -5.79
C VAL A 137 28.81 8.66 -6.71
N PHE A 138 28.40 9.33 -7.78
CA PHE A 138 29.24 10.00 -8.77
C PHE A 138 29.12 11.52 -8.66
N LYS A 139 30.13 12.24 -9.17
CA LYS A 139 30.15 13.70 -9.16
C LYS A 139 29.09 14.35 -10.07
N ASP A 140 28.71 13.63 -11.13
CA ASP A 140 27.68 14.08 -12.07
C ASP A 140 26.96 12.92 -12.76
N VAL A 141 25.84 13.24 -13.41
CA VAL A 141 24.99 12.27 -14.06
C VAL A 141 25.63 11.63 -15.29
N LYS A 142 26.51 12.34 -16.01
CA LYS A 142 27.20 11.81 -17.19
C LYS A 142 28.20 10.73 -16.82
N GLU A 143 28.95 10.93 -15.71
CA GLU A 143 29.84 9.89 -15.19
C GLU A 143 29.07 8.65 -14.73
N ALA A 144 27.95 8.81 -14.02
CA ALA A 144 27.09 7.70 -13.63
C ALA A 144 26.57 6.93 -14.85
N CYS A 145 26.05 7.61 -15.86
CA CYS A 145 25.56 6.98 -17.09
C CYS A 145 26.69 6.33 -17.91
N ARG A 146 27.90 6.92 -17.92
CA ARG A 146 29.08 6.31 -18.54
C ARG A 146 29.44 5.00 -17.83
N ALA A 147 29.35 4.95 -16.50
CA ALA A 147 29.53 3.73 -15.74
C ALA A 147 28.51 2.67 -16.13
N ALA A 148 27.23 3.02 -16.24
CA ALA A 148 26.20 2.09 -16.68
C ALA A 148 26.48 1.54 -18.10
N ALA A 149 26.94 2.38 -19.02
CA ALA A 149 27.32 1.96 -20.39
C ALA A 149 28.51 0.97 -20.41
N VAL A 150 29.53 1.21 -19.58
CA VAL A 150 30.64 0.27 -19.41
C VAL A 150 30.16 -1.05 -18.83
N LEU A 151 29.39 -1.02 -17.76
CA LEU A 151 28.83 -2.21 -17.15
C LEU A 151 27.98 -3.03 -18.11
N ARG A 152 27.15 -2.39 -18.94
CA ARG A 152 26.34 -3.06 -19.97
C ARG A 152 27.19 -3.77 -21.00
N ARG A 153 28.33 -3.19 -21.39
CA ARG A 153 29.21 -3.71 -22.43
C ARG A 153 30.17 -4.81 -21.93
N GLU A 154 30.69 -4.67 -20.70
CA GLU A 154 31.82 -5.44 -20.22
C GLU A 154 31.45 -6.48 -19.15
N THR A 155 30.23 -6.43 -18.62
CA THR A 155 29.80 -7.32 -17.53
C THR A 155 28.46 -8.01 -17.81
N LYS A 156 28.09 -8.93 -16.94
CA LYS A 156 26.76 -9.56 -16.87
C LYS A 156 26.02 -9.13 -15.60
N VAL A 157 26.10 -7.82 -15.29
CA VAL A 157 25.37 -7.25 -14.16
C VAL A 157 23.87 -7.41 -14.34
N ASP A 158 23.13 -7.67 -13.27
CA ASP A 158 21.70 -7.98 -13.34
C ASP A 158 20.81 -6.74 -13.34
N ALA A 159 21.19 -5.69 -12.58
CA ALA A 159 20.47 -4.41 -12.56
C ALA A 159 21.43 -3.25 -12.27
N VAL A 160 21.15 -2.10 -12.91
CA VAL A 160 21.80 -0.82 -12.64
C VAL A 160 20.73 0.29 -12.68
N GLU A 161 20.44 0.87 -11.51
CA GLU A 161 19.42 1.91 -11.34
C GLU A 161 20.06 3.27 -11.15
N LEU A 162 19.66 4.25 -11.96
CA LEU A 162 20.13 5.64 -11.87
C LEU A 162 19.30 6.42 -10.85
N PHE A 163 20.00 7.21 -10.03
CA PHE A 163 19.48 8.26 -9.16
C PHE A 163 20.13 9.58 -9.56
N ASP A 164 19.35 10.53 -10.05
CA ASP A 164 19.83 11.89 -10.29
C ASP A 164 19.90 12.70 -8.99
N ARG A 165 20.33 13.98 -9.08
CA ARG A 165 20.45 14.85 -7.90
C ARG A 165 19.13 15.06 -7.17
N ALA A 166 18.02 15.18 -7.90
CA ALA A 166 16.69 15.33 -7.31
C ALA A 166 16.30 14.07 -6.49
N SER A 167 16.57 12.89 -7.03
CA SER A 167 16.40 11.61 -6.32
C SER A 167 17.27 11.51 -5.07
N LEU A 168 18.54 11.93 -5.13
CA LEU A 168 19.45 11.92 -3.99
C LEU A 168 18.97 12.87 -2.88
N THR A 169 18.43 14.04 -3.24
CA THR A 169 17.84 14.99 -2.27
C THR A 169 16.68 14.35 -1.49
N GLN A 170 15.87 13.53 -2.15
CA GLN A 170 14.82 12.79 -1.45
C GLN A 170 15.39 11.71 -0.49
N CYS A 171 16.54 11.14 -0.82
CA CYS A 171 17.23 10.19 0.04
C CYS A 171 17.80 10.81 1.31
N GLU A 172 18.18 12.11 1.28
CA GLU A 172 18.76 12.84 2.44
C GLU A 172 17.83 12.81 3.67
N GLY A 173 16.51 12.75 3.46
CA GLY A 173 15.52 12.62 4.54
C GLY A 173 15.37 11.22 5.13
N HIS A 174 16.07 10.21 4.62
CA HIS A 174 15.90 8.82 5.00
C HIS A 174 17.09 8.34 5.85
N GLU A 175 16.95 8.38 7.18
CA GLU A 175 18.04 8.09 8.14
C GLU A 175 18.80 6.77 7.85
N GLN A 176 18.09 5.71 7.46
CA GLN A 176 18.72 4.40 7.23
C GLN A 176 19.66 4.41 6.03
N ILE A 177 19.28 5.04 4.91
CA ILE A 177 20.17 5.08 3.74
C ILE A 177 21.35 6.02 3.97
N ILE A 178 21.15 7.15 4.65
CA ILE A 178 22.25 8.07 5.02
C ILE A 178 23.22 7.39 5.99
N GLY A 179 22.73 6.58 6.92
CA GLY A 179 23.58 5.76 7.80
C GLY A 179 24.43 4.73 7.07
N LEU A 180 23.94 4.20 5.93
CA LEU A 180 24.66 3.22 5.11
C LEU A 180 25.55 3.89 4.05
N VAL A 181 25.14 5.01 3.50
CA VAL A 181 25.82 5.75 2.41
C VAL A 181 25.88 7.24 2.75
N PRO A 182 26.75 7.65 3.68
CA PRO A 182 26.86 9.06 4.12
C PRO A 182 27.21 10.03 2.97
N THR A 183 27.92 9.56 1.96
CA THR A 183 28.32 10.35 0.77
C THR A 183 27.14 10.92 -0.02
N ILE A 184 25.93 10.44 0.18
CA ILE A 184 24.73 11.06 -0.43
C ILE A 184 24.57 12.50 0.02
N ALA A 185 24.83 12.80 1.30
CA ALA A 185 24.71 14.15 1.87
C ALA A 185 25.78 15.12 1.30
N ASP A 186 26.93 14.58 0.90
CA ASP A 186 28.06 15.37 0.36
C ASP A 186 28.04 15.48 -1.18
N ALA A 187 27.04 14.86 -1.85
CA ALA A 187 26.94 14.88 -3.30
C ALA A 187 26.75 16.31 -3.84
N PRO A 188 27.51 16.74 -4.87
CA PRO A 188 27.38 18.05 -5.47
C PRO A 188 26.00 18.22 -6.15
N ARG A 189 25.69 19.46 -6.56
CA ARG A 189 24.43 19.76 -7.27
C ARG A 189 24.26 19.01 -8.58
N THR A 190 25.34 18.56 -9.21
CA THR A 190 25.35 17.72 -10.42
C THR A 190 25.39 16.23 -10.10
N GLY A 191 25.52 15.87 -8.82
CA GLY A 191 25.73 14.48 -8.37
C GLY A 191 24.63 13.54 -8.78
N ALA A 192 25.01 12.27 -8.97
CA ALA A 192 24.12 11.18 -9.29
C ALA A 192 24.62 9.91 -8.62
N ALA A 193 23.80 8.85 -8.55
CA ALA A 193 24.25 7.55 -8.06
C ALA A 193 23.73 6.40 -8.91
N LEU A 194 24.41 5.26 -8.79
CA LEU A 194 23.95 3.99 -9.31
C LEU A 194 23.72 3.00 -8.16
N LEU A 195 22.58 2.38 -8.14
CA LEU A 195 22.32 1.15 -7.38
C LEU A 195 22.54 -0.03 -8.31
N ILE A 196 23.50 -0.87 -7.97
CA ILE A 196 23.98 -1.98 -8.81
C ILE A 196 23.66 -3.28 -8.09
N GLU A 197 23.09 -4.28 -8.79
CA GLU A 197 22.84 -5.61 -8.25
C GLU A 197 23.51 -6.69 -9.10
N CYS A 198 24.23 -7.59 -8.43
CA CYS A 198 24.75 -8.82 -8.99
C CYS A 198 24.04 -10.02 -8.39
N ARG A 199 23.81 -11.06 -9.19
CA ARG A 199 23.18 -12.32 -8.81
C ARG A 199 24.03 -13.53 -9.22
N GLY A 200 23.87 -14.64 -8.53
CA GLY A 200 24.53 -15.89 -8.86
C GLY A 200 23.75 -17.10 -8.37
N ALA A 201 23.90 -18.23 -9.05
CA ALA A 201 23.37 -19.51 -8.59
C ALA A 201 24.17 -20.03 -7.38
N THR A 202 25.45 -19.65 -7.24
CA THR A 202 26.33 -19.95 -6.13
C THR A 202 27.04 -18.68 -5.65
N ASP A 203 27.65 -18.74 -4.46
CA ASP A 203 28.47 -17.64 -3.91
C ASP A 203 29.71 -17.36 -4.80
N GLU A 204 30.28 -18.38 -5.43
CA GLU A 204 31.40 -18.22 -6.34
C GLU A 204 31.00 -17.42 -7.60
N GLU A 205 29.85 -17.74 -8.19
CA GLU A 205 29.34 -17.00 -9.33
C GLU A 205 29.03 -15.56 -8.96
N LEU A 206 28.38 -15.33 -7.80
CA LEU A 206 28.11 -13.99 -7.28
C LEU A 206 29.42 -13.19 -7.10
N ASN A 207 30.45 -13.79 -6.48
CA ASN A 207 31.75 -13.14 -6.26
C ASN A 207 32.47 -12.83 -7.58
N ALA A 208 32.38 -13.69 -8.56
CA ALA A 208 32.91 -13.46 -9.89
C ALA A 208 32.19 -12.28 -10.60
N GLY A 209 30.87 -12.19 -10.47
CA GLY A 209 30.07 -11.08 -10.97
C GLY A 209 30.45 -9.75 -10.30
N ILE A 210 30.54 -9.72 -8.97
CA ILE A 210 30.97 -8.56 -8.20
C ILE A 210 32.36 -8.10 -8.66
N LYS A 211 33.31 -9.02 -8.78
CA LYS A 211 34.67 -8.71 -9.24
C LYS A 211 34.65 -8.12 -10.65
N ALA A 212 33.91 -8.68 -11.57
CA ALA A 212 33.82 -8.17 -12.95
C ALA A 212 33.27 -6.73 -12.99
N VAL A 213 32.24 -6.42 -12.18
CA VAL A 213 31.68 -5.07 -12.06
C VAL A 213 32.71 -4.10 -11.47
N THR A 214 33.40 -4.49 -10.40
CA THR A 214 34.43 -3.67 -9.76
C THR A 214 35.58 -3.38 -10.71
N ASP A 215 36.12 -4.42 -11.36
CA ASP A 215 37.20 -4.29 -12.32
C ASP A 215 36.84 -3.39 -13.51
N ALA A 216 35.59 -3.45 -14.00
CA ALA A 216 35.10 -2.64 -15.11
C ALA A 216 35.00 -1.14 -14.74
N ILE A 217 34.49 -0.83 -13.56
CA ILE A 217 34.40 0.55 -13.07
C ILE A 217 35.80 1.14 -12.83
N ASP A 218 36.67 0.40 -12.16
CA ASP A 218 38.04 0.83 -11.86
C ASP A 218 38.88 0.95 -13.16
N GLY A 219 38.76 0.00 -14.06
CA GLY A 219 39.44 -0.01 -15.36
C GLY A 219 39.04 1.16 -16.27
N ALA A 220 37.82 1.63 -16.17
CA ALA A 220 37.32 2.77 -16.94
C ALA A 220 37.76 4.12 -16.35
N GLY A 221 38.45 4.16 -15.21
CA GLY A 221 39.00 5.37 -14.59
C GLY A 221 37.92 6.38 -14.17
N MET A 222 36.81 5.89 -13.63
CA MET A 222 35.68 6.74 -13.25
C MET A 222 35.89 7.41 -11.91
N GLU A 223 35.45 8.66 -11.81
CA GLU A 223 35.50 9.45 -10.58
C GLU A 223 34.20 9.29 -9.82
N TYR A 224 34.25 8.65 -8.64
CA TYR A 224 33.12 8.51 -7.71
C TYR A 224 33.51 8.99 -6.31
N LEU A 225 32.50 9.32 -5.51
CA LEU A 225 32.68 10.02 -4.24
C LEU A 225 32.82 9.07 -3.04
N ASN A 226 32.41 7.83 -3.16
CA ASN A 226 32.49 6.84 -2.09
C ASN A 226 33.96 6.52 -1.74
N ASP A 227 34.24 6.39 -0.45
CA ASP A 227 35.52 5.89 0.02
C ASP A 227 35.66 4.40 -0.30
N ARG A 228 36.74 4.01 -1.01
CA ARG A 228 36.99 2.65 -1.48
C ARG A 228 37.04 1.60 -0.36
N GLU A 229 37.46 2.00 0.85
CA GLU A 229 37.58 1.06 1.96
C GLU A 229 36.29 0.82 2.72
N SER A 230 35.34 1.77 2.70
CA SER A 230 34.13 1.69 3.54
C SER A 230 32.80 1.55 2.81
N THR A 231 32.70 1.92 1.53
CA THR A 231 31.38 2.13 0.89
C THR A 231 31.23 1.61 -0.53
N TYR A 232 32.27 0.94 -1.03
CA TYR A 232 32.21 0.20 -2.30
C TYR A 232 31.96 -1.31 -2.13
N PRO A 233 31.86 -1.88 -0.92
CA PRO A 233 31.54 -3.30 -0.81
C PRO A 233 30.10 -3.53 -1.26
N PHE A 234 29.95 -4.50 -2.15
CA PHE A 234 28.65 -5.10 -2.39
C PHE A 234 28.14 -5.74 -1.09
N MET A 235 26.99 -5.27 -0.63
CA MET A 235 26.34 -5.81 0.56
C MET A 235 25.60 -7.09 0.19
N LYS A 236 25.96 -8.20 0.83
CA LYS A 236 25.33 -9.50 0.69
C LYS A 236 24.25 -9.74 1.73
N ASP A 237 24.27 -9.01 2.85
CA ASP A 237 23.24 -9.09 3.87
C ASP A 237 21.93 -8.50 3.34
N GLU A 238 20.90 -9.35 3.25
CA GLU A 238 19.59 -8.97 2.77
C GLU A 238 18.99 -7.80 3.56
N ALA A 239 19.20 -7.78 4.89
CA ALA A 239 18.69 -6.69 5.74
C ALA A 239 19.28 -5.32 5.36
N VAL A 240 20.52 -5.31 4.83
CA VAL A 240 21.21 -4.09 4.39
C VAL A 240 20.81 -3.72 2.96
N TYR A 241 21.00 -4.60 1.98
CA TYR A 241 20.73 -4.24 0.58
C TYR A 241 19.24 -3.99 0.32
N LYS A 242 18.35 -4.58 1.11
CA LYS A 242 16.92 -4.29 1.04
C LYS A 242 16.61 -2.82 1.28
N VAL A 243 17.36 -2.13 2.15
CA VAL A 243 17.18 -0.68 2.39
C VAL A 243 17.39 0.10 1.08
N TYR A 244 18.41 -0.24 0.29
CA TYR A 244 18.66 0.42 -1.01
C TYR A 244 17.47 0.26 -1.97
N TRP A 245 16.95 -0.96 -2.07
CA TRP A 245 15.83 -1.26 -2.95
C TRP A 245 14.50 -0.69 -2.46
N ASP A 246 14.29 -0.62 -1.15
CA ASP A 246 13.07 -0.02 -0.57
C ASP A 246 13.06 1.49 -0.80
N VAL A 247 14.21 2.15 -0.68
CA VAL A 247 14.36 3.57 -1.05
C VAL A 247 14.11 3.77 -2.55
N ARG A 248 14.69 2.93 -3.42
CA ARG A 248 14.45 3.01 -4.88
C ARG A 248 12.97 2.88 -5.24
N LYS A 249 12.26 1.94 -4.63
CA LYS A 249 10.81 1.75 -4.82
C LYS A 249 9.99 2.91 -4.26
N GLY A 250 10.51 3.58 -3.21
CA GLY A 250 9.86 4.71 -2.54
C GLY A 250 10.06 6.06 -3.23
N LEU A 251 10.97 6.21 -4.21
CA LEU A 251 11.31 7.52 -4.80
C LEU A 251 10.11 8.23 -5.44
N ILE A 252 9.33 7.57 -6.28
CA ILE A 252 8.17 8.17 -6.93
C ILE A 252 7.16 8.72 -5.91
N PRO A 253 6.77 7.95 -4.88
CA PRO A 253 5.97 8.47 -3.77
C PRO A 253 6.61 9.65 -3.04
N LEU A 254 7.91 9.63 -2.80
CA LEU A 254 8.62 10.71 -2.10
C LEU A 254 8.58 12.01 -2.90
N VAL A 255 8.93 11.99 -4.19
CA VAL A 255 8.79 13.14 -5.10
C VAL A 255 7.33 13.63 -5.11
N GLY A 256 6.36 12.69 -5.17
CA GLY A 256 4.95 13.03 -5.11
C GLY A 256 4.50 13.69 -3.81
N SER A 257 5.17 13.43 -2.69
CA SER A 257 4.83 13.99 -1.37
C SER A 257 5.35 15.42 -1.17
N SER A 258 6.37 15.83 -1.90
CA SER A 258 6.96 17.18 -1.81
C SER A 258 6.33 18.18 -2.77
N ARG A 259 5.42 17.75 -3.65
CA ARG A 259 4.80 18.60 -4.68
C ARG A 259 3.90 19.69 -4.09
N GLN A 260 3.67 20.74 -4.86
CA GLN A 260 2.67 21.74 -4.53
C GLN A 260 1.25 21.15 -4.53
N ALA A 261 0.44 21.47 -3.54
CA ALA A 261 -0.97 21.08 -3.50
C ALA A 261 -1.72 21.58 -4.76
N GLY A 262 -2.61 20.75 -5.28
CA GLY A 262 -3.34 21.05 -6.52
C GLY A 262 -2.61 20.69 -7.81
N THR A 263 -1.41 20.09 -7.74
CA THR A 263 -0.69 19.54 -8.90
C THR A 263 -0.81 18.02 -8.98
N SER A 264 -0.63 17.47 -10.18
CA SER A 264 -0.52 16.03 -10.44
C SER A 264 0.94 15.64 -10.58
N VAL A 265 1.33 14.50 -10.03
CA VAL A 265 2.59 13.84 -10.37
C VAL A 265 2.42 13.19 -11.74
N LEU A 266 3.29 13.54 -12.66
CA LEU A 266 3.37 12.92 -13.97
C LEU A 266 4.64 12.08 -14.05
N ILE A 267 4.57 10.99 -14.78
CA ILE A 267 5.67 10.07 -15.01
C ILE A 267 5.73 9.81 -16.50
N GLU A 268 6.73 10.38 -17.14
CA GLU A 268 7.11 10.04 -18.50
C GLU A 268 8.21 8.98 -18.46
N ASP A 269 8.34 8.21 -19.56
CA ASP A 269 9.12 6.98 -19.55
C ASP A 269 9.78 6.83 -20.92
N VAL A 270 11.07 7.20 -21.01
CA VAL A 270 11.81 7.27 -22.27
C VAL A 270 13.00 6.31 -22.26
N ALA A 271 13.48 5.95 -23.47
CA ALA A 271 14.69 5.15 -23.57
C ALA A 271 15.55 5.59 -24.78
N CYS A 272 16.86 5.37 -24.64
CA CYS A 272 17.81 5.51 -25.75
C CYS A 272 18.90 4.43 -25.68
N GLU A 273 19.76 4.37 -26.68
CA GLU A 273 20.98 3.57 -26.60
C GLU A 273 21.81 4.00 -25.38
N VAL A 274 22.27 3.03 -24.59
CA VAL A 274 22.91 3.30 -23.28
C VAL A 274 24.15 4.22 -23.38
N ASP A 275 24.88 4.16 -24.49
CA ASP A 275 26.03 5.03 -24.73
C ASP A 275 25.64 6.52 -24.90
N LYS A 276 24.37 6.81 -25.17
CA LYS A 276 23.82 8.17 -25.29
C LYS A 276 23.09 8.65 -24.05
N LEU A 277 22.93 7.76 -23.07
CA LEU A 277 22.08 8.00 -21.89
C LEU A 277 22.51 9.25 -21.12
N GLY A 278 23.80 9.44 -20.90
CA GLY A 278 24.32 10.57 -20.14
C GLY A 278 24.01 11.93 -20.76
N ASP A 279 24.18 12.04 -22.09
CA ASP A 279 23.87 13.26 -22.80
C ASP A 279 22.37 13.53 -22.90
N MET A 280 21.56 12.49 -23.14
CA MET A 280 20.10 12.61 -23.14
C MET A 280 19.57 13.01 -21.76
N THR A 281 20.10 12.41 -20.69
CA THR A 281 19.69 12.75 -19.31
C THR A 281 19.99 14.21 -18.99
N GLN A 282 21.19 14.71 -19.35
CA GLN A 282 21.55 16.12 -19.14
C GLN A 282 20.64 17.07 -19.93
N ASP A 283 20.39 16.80 -21.21
CA ASP A 283 19.49 17.64 -22.02
C ASP A 283 18.08 17.70 -21.43
N LEU A 284 17.57 16.58 -20.88
CA LEU A 284 16.26 16.52 -20.24
C LEU A 284 16.23 17.29 -18.91
N ILE A 285 17.29 17.22 -18.11
CA ILE A 285 17.43 18.02 -16.90
C ILE A 285 17.45 19.51 -17.26
N ASP A 286 18.27 19.92 -18.24
CA ASP A 286 18.36 21.30 -18.70
C ASP A 286 17.01 21.79 -19.27
N MET A 287 16.26 20.95 -19.94
CA MET A 287 14.90 21.24 -20.39
C MET A 287 13.96 21.49 -19.22
N PHE A 288 13.92 20.61 -18.21
CA PHE A 288 13.08 20.80 -17.02
C PHE A 288 13.40 22.09 -16.29
N GLU A 289 14.68 22.44 -16.12
CA GLU A 289 15.10 23.71 -15.52
C GLU A 289 14.59 24.92 -16.31
N ARG A 290 14.72 24.92 -17.67
CA ARG A 290 14.21 26.01 -18.53
C ARG A 290 12.71 26.19 -18.42
N PHE A 291 11.97 25.09 -18.27
CA PHE A 291 10.52 25.15 -18.08
C PHE A 291 10.10 25.41 -16.63
N GLY A 292 11.04 25.53 -15.67
CA GLY A 292 10.75 25.75 -14.26
C GLY A 292 10.01 24.57 -13.58
N TYR A 293 10.52 23.37 -13.82
CA TYR A 293 10.12 22.14 -13.09
C TYR A 293 11.23 21.78 -12.11
N ASP A 294 11.37 22.56 -11.03
CA ASP A 294 12.45 22.44 -10.06
C ASP A 294 12.40 21.13 -9.25
N ASP A 295 11.26 20.45 -9.25
CA ASP A 295 11.01 19.16 -8.60
C ASP A 295 11.19 17.95 -9.52
N ALA A 296 11.55 18.18 -10.78
CA ALA A 296 11.69 17.09 -11.76
C ALA A 296 12.87 16.19 -11.41
N SER A 297 12.67 14.88 -11.59
CA SER A 297 13.70 13.85 -11.37
C SER A 297 13.79 12.94 -12.59
N CYS A 298 15.03 12.66 -13.01
CA CYS A 298 15.39 11.75 -14.09
C CYS A 298 16.07 10.51 -13.49
N MET A 299 15.31 9.47 -13.22
CA MET A 299 15.80 8.22 -12.62
C MET A 299 15.37 7.01 -13.45
N GLY A 300 15.99 5.87 -13.29
CA GLY A 300 15.48 4.67 -13.99
C GLY A 300 16.51 3.58 -14.21
N HIS A 301 16.18 2.68 -15.14
CA HIS A 301 16.94 1.48 -15.47
C HIS A 301 18.10 1.80 -16.40
N ALA A 302 19.19 2.34 -15.84
CA ALA A 302 20.34 2.84 -16.60
C ALA A 302 20.97 1.78 -17.51
N LEU A 303 20.99 0.50 -17.05
CA LEU A 303 21.53 -0.61 -17.82
C LEU A 303 20.83 -0.79 -19.18
N GLU A 304 19.57 -0.42 -19.25
CA GLU A 304 18.73 -0.55 -20.46
C GLU A 304 18.51 0.80 -21.17
N GLY A 305 19.21 1.86 -20.74
CA GLY A 305 19.03 3.21 -21.26
C GLY A 305 17.65 3.81 -21.03
N ASN A 306 16.89 3.30 -20.05
CA ASN A 306 15.52 3.71 -19.76
C ASN A 306 15.47 4.67 -18.56
N LEU A 307 14.77 5.79 -18.73
CA LEU A 307 14.56 6.81 -17.71
C LEU A 307 13.08 7.02 -17.43
N HIS A 308 12.76 7.15 -16.15
CA HIS A 308 11.49 7.67 -15.67
C HIS A 308 11.66 9.14 -15.31
N LEU A 309 10.91 9.99 -15.98
CA LEU A 309 10.90 11.44 -15.77
C LEU A 309 9.71 11.76 -14.87
N VAL A 310 9.99 12.08 -13.61
CA VAL A 310 8.97 12.34 -12.60
C VAL A 310 8.93 13.83 -12.30
N PHE A 311 7.80 14.48 -12.50
CA PHE A 311 7.62 15.92 -12.27
C PHE A 311 6.18 16.25 -11.88
N SER A 312 5.97 17.46 -11.35
CA SER A 312 4.66 17.92 -10.89
C SER A 312 4.08 18.98 -11.81
N GLN A 313 2.83 18.78 -12.25
CA GLN A 313 2.15 19.68 -13.17
C GLN A 313 0.74 20.04 -12.69
N GLY A 314 0.42 21.31 -12.70
CA GLY A 314 -0.94 21.82 -12.54
C GLY A 314 -1.70 21.85 -13.87
N PHE A 315 -3.05 21.74 -13.79
CA PHE A 315 -3.94 21.86 -14.96
C PHE A 315 -5.15 22.73 -14.61
N ARG A 316 -4.89 23.83 -13.88
CA ARG A 316 -5.95 24.73 -13.37
C ARG A 316 -6.38 25.80 -14.38
N ASN A 317 -5.48 26.11 -15.32
CA ASN A 317 -5.66 27.18 -16.30
C ASN A 317 -4.92 26.89 -17.60
N ASP A 318 -5.19 27.69 -18.65
CA ASP A 318 -4.61 27.52 -19.98
C ASP A 318 -3.09 27.73 -20.01
N GLU A 319 -2.52 28.54 -19.11
CA GLU A 319 -1.08 28.79 -19.05
C GLU A 319 -0.33 27.53 -18.59
N GLU A 320 -0.86 26.85 -17.57
CA GLU A 320 -0.30 25.58 -17.10
C GLU A 320 -0.40 24.50 -18.19
N VAL A 321 -1.49 24.44 -18.95
CA VAL A 321 -1.66 23.49 -20.06
C VAL A 321 -0.70 23.82 -21.21
N LYS A 322 -0.51 25.09 -21.58
CA LYS A 322 0.45 25.51 -22.61
C LYS A 322 1.89 25.21 -22.21
N LYS A 323 2.27 25.48 -20.94
CA LYS A 323 3.59 25.13 -20.42
C LYS A 323 3.86 23.62 -20.56
N TYR A 324 2.90 22.80 -20.15
CA TYR A 324 2.97 21.34 -20.25
C TYR A 324 3.10 20.87 -21.70
N SER A 325 2.26 21.40 -22.60
CA SER A 325 2.31 21.04 -24.02
C SER A 325 3.65 21.40 -24.68
N ALA A 326 4.18 22.58 -24.41
CA ALA A 326 5.48 23.00 -24.96
C ALA A 326 6.63 22.14 -24.45
N MET A 327 6.63 21.79 -23.16
CA MET A 327 7.59 20.86 -22.56
C MET A 327 7.50 19.47 -23.19
N MET A 328 6.29 18.91 -23.34
CA MET A 328 6.08 17.61 -23.96
C MET A 328 6.59 17.57 -25.41
N GLN A 329 6.35 18.63 -26.19
CA GLN A 329 6.86 18.75 -27.56
C GLN A 329 8.39 18.69 -27.58
N GLU A 330 9.06 19.52 -26.74
CA GLU A 330 10.52 19.56 -26.69
C GLU A 330 11.12 18.24 -26.18
N MET A 331 10.51 17.61 -25.16
CA MET A 331 10.92 16.31 -24.68
C MET A 331 10.87 15.25 -25.80
N CYS A 332 9.78 15.22 -26.57
CA CYS A 332 9.63 14.28 -27.68
C CYS A 332 10.67 14.55 -28.78
N GLU A 333 10.99 15.81 -29.10
CA GLU A 333 12.04 16.17 -30.06
C GLU A 333 13.43 15.75 -29.59
N ILE A 334 13.76 15.98 -28.31
CA ILE A 334 15.02 15.53 -27.70
C ILE A 334 15.13 14.00 -27.87
N VAL A 335 14.15 13.26 -27.39
CA VAL A 335 14.24 11.81 -27.33
C VAL A 335 14.18 11.16 -28.73
N ALA A 336 13.15 11.48 -29.52
CA ALA A 336 12.91 10.79 -30.79
C ALA A 336 13.82 11.29 -31.91
N ILE A 337 14.05 12.61 -32.01
CA ILE A 337 14.80 13.19 -33.12
C ILE A 337 16.29 13.24 -32.80
N LYS A 338 16.68 13.89 -31.72
CA LYS A 338 18.11 14.09 -31.37
C LYS A 338 18.80 12.77 -31.01
N TYR A 339 18.16 11.93 -30.19
CA TYR A 339 18.77 10.70 -29.71
C TYR A 339 18.29 9.41 -30.43
N SER A 340 17.28 9.50 -31.31
CA SER A 340 16.65 8.36 -31.99
C SER A 340 16.15 7.30 -30.99
N GLY A 341 15.71 7.76 -29.81
CA GLY A 341 15.22 6.96 -28.70
C GLY A 341 13.77 6.55 -28.84
N SER A 342 13.20 5.99 -27.77
CA SER A 342 11.79 5.65 -27.65
C SER A 342 11.09 6.58 -26.67
N LEU A 343 9.95 7.11 -27.07
CA LEU A 343 9.14 8.04 -26.27
C LEU A 343 8.41 7.32 -25.13
N LYS A 344 8.27 6.00 -25.24
CA LYS A 344 7.79 5.12 -24.16
C LYS A 344 8.62 3.85 -24.14
N ALA A 345 9.30 3.63 -23.01
CA ALA A 345 10.15 2.46 -22.82
C ALA A 345 9.34 1.23 -22.38
N GLU A 346 8.49 1.38 -21.34
CA GLU A 346 7.75 0.26 -20.74
C GLU A 346 6.33 0.60 -20.26
N HIS A 347 5.95 1.87 -20.15
CA HIS A 347 4.63 2.26 -19.65
C HIS A 347 3.52 2.26 -20.70
N GLY A 348 3.84 2.02 -21.96
CA GLY A 348 2.92 2.08 -23.08
C GLY A 348 2.69 3.51 -23.61
N THR A 349 2.21 3.62 -24.84
CA THR A 349 1.99 4.90 -25.52
C THR A 349 0.89 5.74 -24.89
N GLY A 350 -0.22 5.09 -24.52
CA GLY A 350 -1.39 5.75 -23.96
C GLY A 350 -2.01 6.75 -24.93
N ARG A 351 -2.75 7.72 -24.37
CA ARG A 351 -3.29 8.88 -25.11
C ARG A 351 -2.29 10.02 -25.16
N ASN A 352 -1.41 10.10 -24.16
CA ASN A 352 -0.51 11.22 -23.96
C ASN A 352 0.57 11.32 -25.04
N VAL A 353 1.14 10.19 -25.45
CA VAL A 353 2.20 10.11 -26.45
C VAL A 353 1.67 9.74 -27.83
N ALA A 354 0.40 9.35 -27.98
CA ALA A 354 -0.21 9.01 -29.26
C ALA A 354 0.00 10.05 -30.37
N PRO A 355 -0.02 11.39 -30.13
CA PRO A 355 0.26 12.40 -31.15
C PRO A 355 1.69 12.39 -31.67
N PHE A 356 2.62 11.81 -30.92
CA PHE A 356 4.06 11.85 -31.22
C PHE A 356 4.59 10.54 -31.82
N VAL A 357 3.73 9.52 -32.01
CA VAL A 357 4.14 8.22 -32.54
C VAL A 357 4.73 8.35 -33.96
N GLU A 358 4.13 9.18 -34.83
CA GLU A 358 4.68 9.43 -36.17
C GLU A 358 6.05 10.11 -36.11
N MET A 359 6.27 11.03 -35.15
CA MET A 359 7.58 11.69 -34.95
C MET A 359 8.68 10.65 -34.63
N GLU A 360 8.38 9.64 -33.83
CA GLU A 360 9.36 8.60 -33.47
C GLU A 360 9.58 7.59 -34.59
N TRP A 361 8.53 7.15 -35.28
CA TRP A 361 8.56 6.02 -36.17
C TRP A 361 8.68 6.40 -37.69
N GLY A 362 8.35 7.65 -37.98
CA GLY A 362 8.20 8.11 -39.37
C GLY A 362 6.91 7.60 -40.03
N LYS A 363 6.54 8.23 -41.15
CA LYS A 363 5.25 8.02 -41.82
C LYS A 363 5.01 6.58 -42.21
N LYS A 364 6.00 5.88 -42.78
CA LYS A 364 5.84 4.50 -43.26
C LYS A 364 5.39 3.55 -42.17
N ALA A 365 6.09 3.54 -41.05
CA ALA A 365 5.76 2.68 -39.90
C ALA A 365 4.42 3.08 -39.26
N TYR A 366 4.16 4.39 -39.17
CA TYR A 366 2.90 4.91 -38.61
C TYR A 366 1.68 4.53 -39.50
N ASP A 367 1.81 4.58 -40.84
CA ASP A 367 0.74 4.14 -41.76
C ASP A 367 0.44 2.63 -41.56
N ILE A 368 1.47 1.78 -41.36
CA ILE A 368 1.27 0.34 -41.08
C ILE A 368 0.57 0.13 -39.74
N MET A 369 0.89 0.91 -38.74
CA MET A 369 0.19 0.84 -37.42
C MET A 369 -1.30 1.17 -37.58
N TRP A 370 -1.65 2.16 -38.43
CA TRP A 370 -3.05 2.45 -38.74
C TRP A 370 -3.71 1.31 -39.51
N GLU A 371 -3.04 0.72 -40.47
CA GLU A 371 -3.56 -0.43 -41.22
C GLU A 371 -3.80 -1.63 -40.27
N LEU A 372 -2.89 -1.88 -39.34
CA LEU A 372 -3.10 -2.90 -38.30
C LEU A 372 -4.35 -2.58 -37.45
N LYS A 373 -4.51 -1.34 -37.00
CA LYS A 373 -5.69 -0.94 -36.21
C LYS A 373 -6.98 -1.15 -37.01
N GLU A 374 -7.02 -0.71 -38.27
CA GLU A 374 -8.18 -0.85 -39.15
C GLU A 374 -8.51 -2.33 -39.46
N LEU A 375 -7.47 -3.19 -39.54
CA LEU A 375 -7.63 -4.61 -39.77
C LEU A 375 -8.24 -5.36 -38.57
N PHE A 376 -7.84 -5.00 -37.35
CA PHE A 376 -8.31 -5.65 -36.11
C PHE A 376 -9.59 -5.05 -35.57
N ASP A 377 -9.82 -3.75 -35.75
CA ASP A 377 -10.94 -3.00 -35.23
C ASP A 377 -11.43 -1.93 -36.20
N PRO A 378 -12.12 -2.33 -37.26
CA PRO A 378 -12.56 -1.43 -38.34
C PRO A 378 -13.56 -0.36 -37.87
N GLU A 379 -14.30 -0.62 -36.82
CA GLU A 379 -15.29 0.31 -36.25
C GLU A 379 -14.71 1.21 -35.13
N TYR A 380 -13.42 1.07 -34.82
CA TYR A 380 -12.73 1.84 -33.75
C TYR A 380 -13.39 1.75 -32.36
N VAL A 381 -13.91 0.58 -32.00
CA VAL A 381 -14.59 0.32 -30.72
C VAL A 381 -13.60 0.08 -29.61
N LEU A 382 -12.47 -0.58 -29.92
CA LEU A 382 -11.50 -1.01 -28.92
C LEU A 382 -10.56 0.15 -28.53
N ASN A 383 -10.73 0.67 -27.33
CA ASN A 383 -9.90 1.69 -26.69
C ASN A 383 -9.50 2.86 -27.64
N PRO A 384 -10.45 3.60 -28.18
CA PRO A 384 -10.21 4.60 -29.23
C PRO A 384 -9.32 5.75 -28.77
N GLY A 385 -8.39 6.16 -29.64
CA GLY A 385 -7.46 7.28 -29.39
C GLY A 385 -6.26 6.96 -28.51
N VAL A 386 -6.08 5.69 -28.14
CA VAL A 386 -4.91 5.15 -27.45
C VAL A 386 -3.97 4.54 -28.48
N ILE A 387 -2.67 4.68 -28.31
CA ILE A 387 -1.57 4.35 -29.23
C ILE A 387 -1.59 5.22 -30.49
N LEU A 388 -2.71 5.28 -31.19
CA LEU A 388 -2.88 6.04 -32.44
C LEU A 388 -3.99 7.08 -32.26
N ASN A 389 -3.70 8.32 -32.60
CA ASN A 389 -4.67 9.41 -32.53
C ASN A 389 -4.42 10.40 -33.67
N ARG A 390 -5.49 10.80 -34.39
CA ARG A 390 -5.43 11.80 -35.44
C ARG A 390 -5.51 13.25 -34.92
N ASP A 391 -5.84 13.41 -33.63
CA ASP A 391 -5.88 14.71 -32.97
C ASP A 391 -4.50 15.02 -32.37
N PRO A 392 -3.75 15.99 -32.91
CA PRO A 392 -2.41 16.33 -32.45
C PRO A 392 -2.40 16.91 -31.05
N ASP A 393 -3.55 17.43 -30.57
CA ASP A 393 -3.69 18.11 -29.29
C ASP A 393 -4.35 17.20 -28.23
N THR A 394 -4.49 15.90 -28.50
CA THR A 394 -5.20 15.00 -27.56
C THR A 394 -4.58 14.98 -26.16
N HIS A 395 -3.27 15.17 -26.03
CA HIS A 395 -2.52 15.24 -24.77
C HIS A 395 -2.85 16.47 -23.92
N GLN A 396 -3.50 17.49 -24.50
CA GLN A 396 -3.94 18.72 -23.83
C GLN A 396 -5.44 18.69 -23.47
N LYS A 397 -6.16 17.65 -23.89
CA LYS A 397 -7.62 17.58 -23.76
C LYS A 397 -8.01 16.58 -22.68
N PHE A 398 -9.16 16.85 -22.04
CA PHE A 398 -9.72 15.98 -21.00
C PHE A 398 -8.74 15.71 -19.82
N LEU A 399 -7.92 16.69 -19.53
CA LEU A 399 -7.00 16.65 -18.39
C LEU A 399 -7.78 16.60 -17.09
N LYS A 400 -7.27 15.84 -16.13
CA LYS A 400 -7.87 15.67 -14.81
C LYS A 400 -7.20 16.62 -13.80
N PRO A 401 -7.81 17.78 -13.47
CA PRO A 401 -7.30 18.64 -12.42
C PRO A 401 -7.39 17.90 -11.07
N LYS A 402 -6.50 18.26 -10.14
CA LYS A 402 -6.56 17.81 -8.74
C LYS A 402 -6.92 18.98 -7.84
N PRO A 403 -8.21 19.24 -7.61
CA PRO A 403 -8.64 20.30 -6.71
C PRO A 403 -8.07 20.05 -5.30
N VAL A 404 -7.69 21.14 -4.64
CA VAL A 404 -7.35 21.12 -3.21
C VAL A 404 -8.64 20.84 -2.42
N ALA A 405 -8.57 20.01 -1.42
CA ALA A 405 -9.72 19.58 -0.64
C ALA A 405 -9.50 19.67 0.87
N ASP A 406 -8.39 19.11 1.34
CA ASP A 406 -8.03 19.12 2.76
C ASP A 406 -6.53 18.78 2.89
N PRO A 407 -5.75 19.52 3.70
CA PRO A 407 -4.32 19.28 3.86
C PRO A 407 -3.96 17.84 4.26
N ILE A 408 -4.87 17.12 4.94
CA ILE A 408 -4.68 15.72 5.33
C ILE A 408 -4.50 14.82 4.10
N VAL A 409 -5.17 15.14 2.98
CA VAL A 409 -5.25 14.25 1.81
C VAL A 409 -4.75 14.86 0.51
N ASP A 410 -4.39 16.14 0.48
CA ASP A 410 -4.02 16.84 -0.76
C ASP A 410 -2.78 16.23 -1.44
N MET A 411 -1.89 15.60 -0.68
CA MET A 411 -0.73 14.87 -1.22
C MET A 411 -1.08 13.50 -1.82
N CYS A 412 -2.34 13.08 -1.84
CA CYS A 412 -2.74 11.81 -2.45
C CYS A 412 -2.47 11.81 -3.97
N MET A 413 -1.72 10.82 -4.44
CA MET A 413 -1.40 10.61 -5.87
C MET A 413 -2.41 9.71 -6.58
N GLU A 414 -3.39 9.16 -5.86
CA GLU A 414 -4.42 8.24 -6.37
C GLU A 414 -3.87 6.87 -6.87
N CYS A 415 -2.74 6.42 -6.33
CA CYS A 415 -2.09 5.15 -6.72
C CYS A 415 -2.88 3.87 -6.36
N GLY A 416 -3.81 3.93 -5.40
CA GLY A 416 -4.69 2.81 -5.04
C GLY A 416 -4.13 1.79 -4.03
N PHE A 417 -2.87 1.87 -3.60
CA PHE A 417 -2.29 0.89 -2.64
C PHE A 417 -3.07 0.74 -1.33
N CYS A 418 -3.76 1.78 -0.90
CA CYS A 418 -4.57 1.77 0.31
C CYS A 418 -5.87 0.97 0.20
N GLU A 419 -6.33 0.65 -1.01
CA GLU A 419 -7.66 0.05 -1.24
C GLU A 419 -7.77 -1.37 -0.70
N SER A 420 -6.73 -2.19 -0.88
CA SER A 420 -6.70 -3.60 -0.44
C SER A 420 -6.87 -3.78 1.07
N ASN A 421 -6.49 -2.78 1.86
CA ASN A 421 -6.60 -2.83 3.32
C ASN A 421 -7.92 -2.25 3.86
N CYS A 422 -8.77 -1.68 2.99
CA CYS A 422 -9.98 -1.01 3.43
C CYS A 422 -11.11 -2.02 3.72
N PRO A 423 -11.73 -1.96 4.92
CA PRO A 423 -12.86 -2.83 5.26
C PRO A 423 -14.09 -2.64 4.36
N SER A 424 -14.24 -1.46 3.74
CA SER A 424 -15.39 -1.14 2.87
C SER A 424 -15.13 -1.33 1.38
N ARG A 425 -14.02 -1.98 1.00
CA ARG A 425 -13.58 -2.09 -0.41
C ARG A 425 -14.60 -2.74 -1.35
N ASP A 426 -15.42 -3.66 -0.83
CA ASP A 426 -16.43 -4.37 -1.60
C ASP A 426 -17.87 -3.95 -1.21
N LEU A 427 -18.01 -2.89 -0.42
CA LEU A 427 -19.27 -2.38 0.07
C LEU A 427 -19.59 -0.98 -0.47
N SER A 428 -18.59 -0.09 -0.43
CA SER A 428 -18.75 1.33 -0.72
C SER A 428 -17.44 1.95 -1.17
N LEU A 429 -17.21 3.25 -0.93
CA LEU A 429 -15.98 3.91 -1.33
C LEU A 429 -14.75 3.39 -0.56
N THR A 430 -13.65 3.19 -1.29
CA THR A 430 -12.31 2.95 -0.77
C THR A 430 -11.64 4.27 -0.34
N PRO A 431 -10.49 4.25 0.34
CA PRO A 431 -9.81 5.50 0.74
C PRO A 431 -9.49 6.42 -0.43
N ARG A 432 -8.95 5.89 -1.54
CA ARG A 432 -8.67 6.66 -2.74
C ARG A 432 -9.94 7.25 -3.34
N GLN A 433 -10.98 6.45 -3.47
CA GLN A 433 -12.28 6.90 -4.01
C GLN A 433 -12.89 7.98 -3.12
N ARG A 434 -12.84 7.85 -1.78
CA ARG A 434 -13.28 8.91 -0.85
C ARG A 434 -12.58 10.23 -1.11
N ILE A 435 -11.25 10.19 -1.29
CA ILE A 435 -10.47 11.39 -1.57
C ILE A 435 -10.88 12.01 -2.91
N THR A 436 -11.03 11.19 -3.95
CA THR A 436 -11.43 11.67 -5.28
C THR A 436 -12.81 12.31 -5.27
N VAL A 437 -13.80 11.66 -4.64
CA VAL A 437 -15.15 12.22 -4.50
C VAL A 437 -15.15 13.48 -3.65
N TYR A 438 -14.39 13.49 -2.54
CA TYR A 438 -14.30 14.65 -1.68
C TYR A 438 -13.63 15.86 -2.35
N ARG A 439 -12.65 15.65 -3.22
CA ARG A 439 -12.08 16.70 -4.08
C ARG A 439 -13.11 17.31 -5.00
N GLU A 440 -14.00 16.52 -5.60
CA GLU A 440 -15.07 17.03 -6.46
C GLU A 440 -16.11 17.79 -5.63
N ILE A 441 -16.45 17.31 -4.44
CA ILE A 441 -17.32 18.05 -3.50
C ILE A 441 -16.69 19.42 -3.17
N SER A 442 -15.41 19.45 -2.81
CA SER A 442 -14.71 20.70 -2.49
C SER A 442 -14.67 21.64 -3.68
N ARG A 443 -14.34 21.14 -4.88
CA ARG A 443 -14.34 21.92 -6.11
C ARG A 443 -15.71 22.57 -6.38
N LEU A 444 -16.78 21.79 -6.23
CA LEU A 444 -18.14 22.29 -6.43
C LEU A 444 -18.53 23.31 -5.35
N GLN A 445 -18.08 23.12 -4.10
CA GLN A 445 -18.31 24.07 -3.01
C GLN A 445 -17.61 25.41 -3.23
N ASP A 446 -16.43 25.39 -3.86
CA ASP A 446 -15.62 26.59 -4.12
C ASP A 446 -16.11 27.42 -5.32
N ILE A 447 -17.07 26.93 -6.12
CA ILE A 447 -17.66 27.71 -7.22
C ILE A 447 -18.55 28.83 -6.65
N PRO A 448 -18.21 30.11 -6.87
CA PRO A 448 -18.98 31.23 -6.27
C PRO A 448 -20.41 31.32 -6.73
N SER A 449 -20.67 30.96 -8.00
CA SER A 449 -21.99 31.00 -8.61
C SER A 449 -22.23 29.72 -9.40
N ARG A 450 -22.73 28.70 -8.71
CA ARG A 450 -23.04 27.41 -9.33
C ARG A 450 -24.26 27.50 -10.25
N THR A 451 -24.17 26.77 -11.37
CA THR A 451 -25.32 26.44 -12.21
C THR A 451 -26.28 25.50 -11.46
N GLN A 452 -27.51 25.37 -11.92
CA GLN A 452 -28.45 24.41 -11.34
C GLN A 452 -27.93 22.95 -11.44
N ALA A 453 -27.25 22.60 -12.54
CA ALA A 453 -26.67 21.27 -12.72
C ALA A 453 -25.53 21.01 -11.71
N GLU A 454 -24.66 22.00 -11.49
CA GLU A 454 -23.58 21.89 -10.50
C GLU A 454 -24.10 21.81 -9.07
N GLN A 455 -25.19 22.58 -8.75
CA GLN A 455 -25.81 22.48 -7.44
C GLN A 455 -26.46 21.12 -7.23
N SER A 456 -27.23 20.61 -8.21
CA SER A 456 -27.81 19.26 -8.12
C SER A 456 -26.78 18.18 -7.95
N ARG A 457 -25.63 18.28 -8.67
CA ARG A 457 -24.52 17.35 -8.54
C ARG A 457 -23.86 17.41 -7.16
N LEU A 458 -23.69 18.61 -6.61
CA LEU A 458 -23.16 18.78 -5.25
C LEU A 458 -24.08 18.14 -4.21
N ASP A 459 -25.39 18.37 -4.31
CA ASP A 459 -26.39 17.83 -3.38
C ASP A 459 -26.42 16.29 -3.43
N GLU A 460 -26.35 15.70 -4.63
CA GLU A 460 -26.25 14.25 -4.83
C GLU A 460 -24.99 13.67 -4.21
N PHE A 461 -23.82 14.29 -4.43
CA PHE A 461 -22.57 13.83 -3.83
C PHE A 461 -22.57 13.93 -2.30
N LEU A 462 -23.10 15.00 -1.72
CA LEU A 462 -23.20 15.16 -0.27
C LEU A 462 -24.11 14.11 0.37
N ASP A 463 -25.27 13.84 -0.25
CA ASP A 463 -26.18 12.81 0.21
C ASP A 463 -25.55 11.42 0.18
N THR A 464 -25.03 11.03 -0.98
CA THR A 464 -24.38 9.71 -1.18
C THR A 464 -23.13 9.55 -0.29
N PHE A 465 -22.31 10.61 -0.16
CA PHE A 465 -21.08 10.57 0.65
C PHE A 465 -21.36 10.36 2.14
N THR A 466 -22.54 10.76 2.62
CA THR A 466 -22.97 10.55 4.01
C THR A 466 -22.90 9.06 4.41
N TYR A 467 -23.36 8.17 3.55
CA TYR A 467 -23.26 6.73 3.78
C TYR A 467 -21.94 6.17 3.23
N GLU A 468 -21.71 6.29 1.94
CA GLU A 468 -20.59 5.60 1.27
C GLU A 468 -19.20 6.13 1.66
N GLY A 469 -19.10 7.43 1.89
CA GLY A 469 -17.87 8.10 2.29
C GLY A 469 -17.64 8.11 3.80
N ASN A 470 -18.64 8.57 4.55
CA ASN A 470 -18.52 8.84 5.98
C ASN A 470 -18.92 7.65 6.85
N SER A 471 -20.15 7.09 6.71
CA SER A 471 -20.66 6.06 7.62
C SER A 471 -19.91 4.74 7.52
N THR A 472 -19.54 4.31 6.32
CA THR A 472 -18.82 3.06 6.06
C THR A 472 -17.31 3.15 6.27
N CYS A 473 -16.76 4.33 6.59
CA CYS A 473 -15.34 4.44 6.96
C CYS A 473 -15.12 3.95 8.39
N ALA A 474 -14.33 2.90 8.55
CA ALA A 474 -13.92 2.38 9.84
C ALA A 474 -13.03 3.34 10.65
N ALA A 475 -12.38 4.30 9.99
CA ALA A 475 -11.38 5.20 10.58
C ALA A 475 -10.28 4.44 11.37
N ASP A 476 -9.93 3.25 10.92
CA ASP A 476 -8.96 2.34 11.53
C ASP A 476 -7.50 2.72 11.22
N GLY A 477 -7.28 3.55 10.21
CA GLY A 477 -5.97 4.00 9.76
C GLY A 477 -5.17 2.96 8.96
N MET A 478 -5.74 1.81 8.59
CA MET A 478 -5.04 0.79 7.78
C MET A 478 -4.68 1.29 6.38
N CYS A 479 -5.38 2.29 5.87
CA CYS A 479 -5.03 2.97 4.63
C CYS A 479 -3.67 3.68 4.73
N GLN A 480 -3.30 4.24 5.89
CA GLN A 480 -2.00 4.86 6.14
C GLN A 480 -0.84 3.87 6.07
N VAL A 481 -1.03 2.65 6.58
CA VAL A 481 0.01 1.61 6.61
C VAL A 481 0.47 1.21 5.20
N LYS A 482 -0.44 1.27 4.22
CA LYS A 482 -0.13 0.97 2.80
C LYS A 482 0.14 2.22 1.97
N CYS A 483 -0.11 3.40 2.52
CA CYS A 483 0.08 4.64 1.78
C CYS A 483 1.57 5.01 1.73
N PRO A 484 2.17 5.14 0.53
CA PRO A 484 3.59 5.49 0.41
C PRO A 484 3.92 6.89 0.99
N VAL A 485 2.92 7.77 1.07
CA VAL A 485 3.05 9.13 1.63
C VAL A 485 2.35 9.29 2.98
N GLY A 486 2.01 8.18 3.64
CA GLY A 486 1.50 8.17 5.01
C GLY A 486 0.10 8.75 5.23
N ILE A 487 -0.74 8.89 4.20
CA ILE A 487 -2.08 9.50 4.31
C ILE A 487 -3.04 8.59 5.06
N ASN A 488 -3.64 9.14 6.12
CA ASN A 488 -4.73 8.52 6.85
C ASN A 488 -6.08 9.15 6.45
N THR A 489 -6.79 8.53 5.53
CA THR A 489 -8.13 8.99 5.11
C THR A 489 -9.14 8.95 6.26
N GLY A 490 -8.91 8.13 7.29
CA GLY A 490 -9.73 8.09 8.50
C GLY A 490 -9.70 9.41 9.28
N GLU A 491 -8.59 10.16 9.25
CA GLU A 491 -8.49 11.48 9.86
C GLU A 491 -9.34 12.51 9.11
N LEU A 492 -9.33 12.49 7.77
CA LEU A 492 -10.25 13.30 6.97
C LEU A 492 -11.70 13.04 7.39
N ILE A 493 -12.09 11.77 7.50
CA ILE A 493 -13.48 11.42 7.86
C ILE A 493 -13.80 11.86 9.30
N LYS A 494 -12.88 11.74 10.25
CA LYS A 494 -13.07 12.29 11.61
C LYS A 494 -13.23 13.81 11.59
N SER A 495 -12.46 14.51 10.76
CA SER A 495 -12.57 15.96 10.57
C SER A 495 -13.92 16.37 9.95
N ILE A 496 -14.42 15.57 8.98
CA ILE A 496 -15.76 15.80 8.41
C ILE A 496 -16.84 15.61 9.47
N ARG A 497 -16.78 14.52 10.25
CA ARG A 497 -17.71 14.26 11.37
C ARG A 497 -17.70 15.40 12.39
N GLU A 498 -16.53 15.93 12.72
CA GLU A 498 -16.40 17.09 13.63
C GLU A 498 -17.08 18.34 13.05
N ARG A 499 -16.88 18.62 11.75
CA ARG A 499 -17.51 19.76 11.06
C ARG A 499 -19.04 19.64 11.02
N GLU A 500 -19.57 18.46 10.76
CA GLU A 500 -21.00 18.18 10.79
C GLU A 500 -21.60 18.41 12.19
N LEU A 501 -20.87 18.06 13.24
CA LEU A 501 -21.30 18.22 14.63
C LEU A 501 -21.19 19.66 15.18
N LYS A 502 -20.36 20.53 14.56
CA LYS A 502 -20.20 21.93 15.02
C LYS A 502 -21.52 22.67 15.16
N ASN A 503 -22.47 22.39 14.28
CA ASN A 503 -23.79 23.01 14.27
C ASN A 503 -24.84 22.22 15.08
N GLN A 504 -24.45 21.09 15.74
CA GLN A 504 -25.32 20.23 16.52
C GLN A 504 -25.04 20.39 18.03
N GLY A 505 -25.42 21.53 18.62
CA GLY A 505 -25.13 21.85 20.04
C GLY A 505 -25.69 20.83 21.04
N THR A 506 -26.84 20.21 20.72
CA THR A 506 -27.43 19.15 21.57
C THR A 506 -26.57 17.88 21.60
N ALA A 507 -26.01 17.45 20.45
CA ALA A 507 -25.14 16.28 20.37
C ALA A 507 -23.83 16.49 21.15
N ASN A 508 -23.22 17.68 21.01
CA ASN A 508 -22.01 18.04 21.76
C ASN A 508 -22.28 18.09 23.29
N SER A 509 -23.41 18.66 23.69
CA SER A 509 -23.82 18.69 25.11
C SER A 509 -24.05 17.29 25.67
N GLY A 510 -24.65 16.40 24.88
CA GLY A 510 -24.85 15.00 25.23
C GLY A 510 -23.53 14.23 25.39
N ALA A 511 -22.60 14.40 24.45
CA ALA A 511 -21.26 13.79 24.51
C ALA A 511 -20.49 14.24 25.76
N ASN A 512 -20.50 15.55 26.06
CA ASN A 512 -19.84 16.11 27.23
C ASN A 512 -20.50 15.63 28.53
N PHE A 513 -21.83 15.49 28.57
CA PHE A 513 -22.53 14.94 29.70
C PHE A 513 -22.13 13.47 29.96
N LEU A 514 -22.07 12.64 28.90
CA LEU A 514 -21.63 11.25 29.00
C LEU A 514 -20.19 11.15 29.49
N ALA A 515 -19.29 11.98 28.96
CA ALA A 515 -17.89 12.00 29.36
C ALA A 515 -17.71 12.38 30.84
N LYS A 516 -18.40 13.43 31.30
CA LYS A 516 -18.36 13.86 32.70
C LYS A 516 -18.94 12.81 33.67
N ASN A 517 -19.87 12.00 33.22
CA ASN A 517 -20.51 10.95 34.03
C ASN A 517 -20.02 9.54 33.63
N PHE A 518 -18.85 9.45 33.01
CA PHE A 518 -18.37 8.18 32.41
C PHE A 518 -18.22 7.08 33.46
N GLY A 519 -17.80 7.42 34.68
CA GLY A 519 -17.71 6.46 35.78
C GLY A 519 -19.06 5.81 36.13
N ALA A 520 -20.14 6.59 36.19
CA ALA A 520 -21.49 6.05 36.41
C ALA A 520 -21.97 5.21 35.23
N VAL A 521 -21.73 5.67 34.01
CA VAL A 521 -22.10 4.94 32.77
C VAL A 521 -21.37 3.58 32.75
N SER A 522 -20.06 3.58 32.99
CA SER A 522 -19.25 2.35 32.96
C SER A 522 -19.63 1.34 34.03
N ALA A 523 -20.13 1.80 35.18
CA ALA A 523 -20.60 0.94 36.28
C ALA A 523 -21.95 0.24 35.97
N VAL A 524 -22.81 0.87 35.14
CA VAL A 524 -24.14 0.32 34.80
C VAL A 524 -24.09 -0.66 33.60
N VAL A 525 -23.17 -0.44 32.65
CA VAL A 525 -23.09 -1.25 31.44
C VAL A 525 -22.94 -2.75 31.67
N PRO A 526 -22.12 -3.25 32.64
CA PRO A 526 -22.04 -4.69 32.91
C PRO A 526 -23.39 -5.29 33.33
N SER A 527 -24.16 -4.62 34.18
CA SER A 527 -25.48 -5.09 34.59
C SER A 527 -26.48 -5.12 33.43
N PHE A 528 -26.43 -4.10 32.57
CA PHE A 528 -27.23 -4.05 31.34
C PHE A 528 -26.88 -5.20 30.37
N LEU A 529 -25.59 -5.47 30.12
CA LEU A 529 -25.16 -6.59 29.28
C LEU A 529 -25.62 -7.95 29.84
N ASN A 530 -25.55 -8.15 31.18
CA ASN A 530 -26.04 -9.36 31.81
C ASN A 530 -27.56 -9.52 31.65
N MET A 531 -28.32 -8.44 31.78
CA MET A 531 -29.75 -8.42 31.53
C MET A 531 -30.06 -8.84 30.06
N VAL A 532 -29.40 -8.23 29.07
CA VAL A 532 -29.63 -8.55 27.66
C VAL A 532 -29.17 -10.00 27.35
N SER A 533 -28.05 -10.46 27.94
CA SER A 533 -27.59 -11.83 27.85
C SER A 533 -28.63 -12.84 28.39
N THR A 534 -29.35 -12.47 29.46
CA THR A 534 -30.45 -13.27 30.00
C THR A 534 -31.60 -13.36 29.00
N PHE A 535 -32.00 -12.23 28.39
CA PHE A 535 -32.98 -12.22 27.31
C PHE A 535 -32.54 -13.03 26.10
N HIS A 536 -31.26 -12.98 25.74
CA HIS A 536 -30.68 -13.84 24.70
C HIS A 536 -30.89 -15.33 25.02
N GLY A 537 -30.75 -15.73 26.29
CA GLY A 537 -31.02 -17.13 26.72
C GLY A 537 -32.47 -17.55 26.64
N ILE A 538 -33.39 -16.61 26.80
CA ILE A 538 -34.83 -16.88 26.82
C ILE A 538 -35.43 -16.81 25.41
N LEU A 539 -35.09 -15.80 24.63
CA LEU A 539 -35.71 -15.49 23.32
C LEU A 539 -34.90 -16.02 22.14
N GLY A 540 -33.65 -16.37 22.35
CA GLY A 540 -32.70 -16.75 21.30
C GLY A 540 -32.06 -15.54 20.57
N GLY A 541 -30.86 -15.75 20.02
CA GLY A 541 -30.09 -14.71 19.33
C GLY A 541 -30.76 -14.16 18.08
N GLY A 542 -31.53 -15.01 17.34
CA GLY A 542 -32.24 -14.59 16.11
C GLY A 542 -33.33 -13.54 16.38
N VAL A 543 -34.11 -13.70 17.47
CA VAL A 543 -35.15 -12.74 17.83
C VAL A 543 -34.51 -11.40 18.20
N LEU A 544 -33.48 -11.41 19.04
CA LEU A 544 -32.77 -10.18 19.41
C LEU A 544 -32.14 -9.48 18.23
N LYS A 545 -31.55 -10.24 17.28
CA LYS A 545 -31.00 -9.67 16.02
C LYS A 545 -32.11 -9.01 15.19
N SER A 546 -33.28 -9.65 15.04
CA SER A 546 -34.40 -9.08 14.27
C SER A 546 -34.96 -7.81 14.93
N VAL A 547 -35.19 -7.82 16.25
CA VAL A 547 -35.70 -6.66 16.98
C VAL A 547 -34.70 -5.51 16.94
N SER A 548 -33.42 -5.76 17.25
CA SER A 548 -32.39 -4.72 17.20
C SER A 548 -32.15 -4.23 15.79
N GLY A 549 -32.25 -5.07 14.76
CA GLY A 549 -32.17 -4.70 13.35
C GLY A 549 -33.31 -3.76 12.93
N ALA A 550 -34.54 -4.05 13.34
CA ALA A 550 -35.69 -3.17 13.12
C ALA A 550 -35.52 -1.80 13.82
N LEU A 551 -35.02 -1.80 15.06
CA LEU A 551 -34.69 -0.58 15.79
C LEU A 551 -33.53 0.20 15.13
N ASN A 552 -32.50 -0.50 14.66
CA ASN A 552 -31.38 0.12 13.91
C ASN A 552 -31.92 0.87 12.69
N SER A 553 -32.73 0.21 11.86
CA SER A 553 -33.33 0.84 10.67
C SER A 553 -34.23 2.01 11.04
N ALA A 554 -35.08 1.89 12.05
CA ALA A 554 -36.00 2.94 12.48
C ALA A 554 -35.29 4.16 13.09
N THR A 555 -34.09 4.00 13.63
CA THR A 555 -33.31 5.07 14.28
C THR A 555 -32.18 5.61 13.39
N GLY A 556 -32.14 5.28 12.10
CA GLY A 556 -31.06 5.71 11.21
C GLY A 556 -29.70 5.18 11.67
N SER A 557 -29.63 3.89 12.01
CA SER A 557 -28.43 3.20 12.47
C SER A 557 -27.83 3.75 13.77
N MET A 558 -28.64 4.31 14.66
CA MET A 558 -28.17 4.73 15.99
C MET A 558 -28.08 3.55 16.96
N VAL A 559 -29.01 2.60 16.89
CA VAL A 559 -29.05 1.42 17.75
C VAL A 559 -28.19 0.31 17.17
N PRO A 560 -27.25 -0.28 17.92
CA PRO A 560 -26.46 -1.43 17.48
C PRO A 560 -27.31 -2.66 17.19
N VAL A 561 -27.01 -3.39 16.12
CA VAL A 561 -27.64 -4.69 15.81
C VAL A 561 -27.01 -5.77 16.70
N TRP A 562 -27.88 -6.60 17.28
CA TRP A 562 -27.44 -7.70 18.15
C TRP A 562 -26.59 -8.73 17.40
N ASN A 563 -25.51 -9.16 18.06
CA ASN A 563 -24.62 -10.21 17.58
C ASN A 563 -24.65 -11.38 18.60
N PRO A 564 -24.79 -12.66 18.18
CA PRO A 564 -24.80 -13.80 19.11
C PRO A 564 -23.56 -13.92 20.01
N HIS A 565 -22.43 -13.38 19.56
CA HIS A 565 -21.15 -13.35 20.30
C HIS A 565 -20.96 -12.08 21.16
N MET A 566 -22.04 -11.34 21.42
CA MET A 566 -21.99 -10.23 22.39
C MET A 566 -21.56 -10.74 23.76
N PRO A 567 -20.63 -10.02 24.44
CA PRO A 567 -20.15 -10.44 25.75
C PRO A 567 -21.21 -10.26 26.83
N THR A 568 -21.06 -11.02 27.91
CA THR A 568 -21.72 -10.74 29.19
C THR A 568 -21.12 -9.49 29.84
N GLY A 569 -21.70 -9.01 30.92
CA GLY A 569 -21.08 -7.95 31.72
C GLY A 569 -19.77 -8.43 32.37
N ALA A 570 -18.79 -7.54 32.36
CA ALA A 570 -17.51 -7.86 32.97
C ALA A 570 -17.64 -8.22 34.48
N PRO A 571 -16.87 -9.17 34.98
CA PRO A 571 -16.76 -9.43 36.41
C PRO A 571 -16.09 -8.23 37.12
N LYS A 572 -16.14 -8.23 38.47
CA LYS A 572 -15.41 -7.22 39.26
C LYS A 572 -13.92 -7.35 39.00
N LEU A 573 -13.23 -6.21 38.83
CA LEU A 573 -11.78 -6.20 38.68
C LEU A 573 -11.06 -6.93 39.81
N PRO A 574 -10.03 -7.73 39.53
CA PRO A 574 -9.16 -8.31 40.54
C PRO A 574 -8.48 -7.23 41.39
N GLU A 575 -8.27 -7.51 42.64
CA GLU A 575 -7.52 -6.58 43.54
C GLU A 575 -6.05 -6.46 43.07
N PRO A 576 -5.44 -5.26 43.20
CA PRO A 576 -4.04 -5.08 42.88
C PRO A 576 -3.15 -6.06 43.60
N TYR A 577 -2.25 -6.72 42.89
CA TYR A 577 -1.37 -7.72 43.49
C TYR A 577 -0.12 -7.09 44.11
N LYS A 578 0.19 -7.46 45.35
CA LYS A 578 1.46 -7.16 46.03
C LYS A 578 2.13 -8.46 46.45
N PRO A 579 3.36 -8.74 45.97
CA PRO A 579 4.11 -9.91 46.41
C PRO A 579 4.35 -9.91 47.91
N ALA A 580 4.22 -11.05 48.59
CA ALA A 580 4.32 -11.18 50.02
C ALA A 580 5.76 -11.06 50.57
N VAL A 581 6.79 -11.28 49.75
CA VAL A 581 8.21 -11.28 50.17
C VAL A 581 9.07 -10.67 49.03
N ALA A 582 10.04 -9.81 49.41
CA ALA A 582 11.16 -9.49 48.56
C ALA A 582 11.95 -10.79 48.30
N THR A 583 12.04 -11.24 47.05
CA THR A 583 12.85 -12.39 46.73
C THR A 583 14.33 -12.08 46.94
N ALA A 584 15.18 -13.10 47.12
CA ALA A 584 16.64 -12.94 47.28
C ALA A 584 17.30 -12.15 46.13
N ALA A 585 16.55 -11.87 45.05
CA ALA A 585 16.98 -11.13 43.83
C ALA A 585 16.60 -9.62 43.83
N GLY A 586 16.06 -9.06 44.93
CA GLY A 586 15.75 -7.63 45.05
C GLY A 586 14.26 -7.30 45.27
N LEU A 587 13.94 -5.99 45.25
CA LEU A 587 12.57 -5.49 45.38
C LEU A 587 11.69 -5.99 44.21
N PRO A 588 10.40 -6.32 44.45
CA PRO A 588 9.48 -6.72 43.40
C PRO A 588 9.41 -5.64 42.32
N ARG A 589 9.43 -6.07 41.05
CA ARG A 589 9.27 -5.15 39.91
C ARG A 589 7.82 -4.67 39.88
N LYS A 590 7.64 -3.39 39.63
CA LYS A 590 6.31 -2.78 39.54
C LYS A 590 5.89 -2.60 38.10
N VAL A 591 4.58 -2.71 37.86
CA VAL A 591 3.95 -2.41 36.58
C VAL A 591 2.63 -1.69 36.83
N VAL A 592 2.37 -0.67 36.02
CA VAL A 592 1.05 -0.04 35.96
C VAL A 592 0.20 -0.84 34.99
N TYR A 593 -0.93 -1.36 35.45
CA TYR A 593 -1.89 -2.02 34.59
C TYR A 593 -3.10 -1.12 34.37
N LEU A 594 -3.38 -0.77 33.12
CA LEU A 594 -4.57 -0.04 32.70
C LEU A 594 -5.55 -1.00 32.00
N PRO A 595 -6.48 -1.64 32.75
CA PRO A 595 -7.60 -2.32 32.13
C PRO A 595 -8.48 -1.28 31.42
N SER A 596 -8.67 -1.46 30.12
CA SER A 596 -9.45 -0.54 29.30
C SER A 596 -10.91 -0.47 29.72
N CYS A 597 -11.62 0.59 29.31
CA CYS A 597 -13.05 0.68 29.60
C CYS A 597 -13.84 -0.49 28.99
N VAL A 598 -13.40 -1.01 27.84
CA VAL A 598 -14.03 -2.17 27.18
C VAL A 598 -13.91 -3.42 28.05
N THR A 599 -12.72 -3.74 28.57
CA THR A 599 -12.49 -4.93 29.39
C THR A 599 -13.08 -4.83 30.80
N ARG A 600 -13.28 -3.60 31.28
CA ARG A 600 -14.02 -3.33 32.54
C ARG A 600 -15.54 -3.44 32.40
N MET A 601 -16.09 -3.26 31.20
CA MET A 601 -17.52 -3.33 30.93
C MET A 601 -17.97 -4.65 30.33
N MET A 602 -17.13 -5.25 29.48
CA MET A 602 -17.44 -6.44 28.65
C MET A 602 -16.65 -7.66 29.16
N GLY A 603 -17.35 -8.64 29.66
CA GLY A 603 -16.80 -9.91 30.13
C GLY A 603 -16.67 -10.95 29.00
N PRO A 604 -16.57 -12.25 29.33
CA PRO A 604 -16.58 -13.34 28.36
C PRO A 604 -17.88 -13.41 27.56
N VAL A 605 -17.85 -14.16 26.46
CA VAL A 605 -19.08 -14.52 25.72
C VAL A 605 -19.95 -15.42 26.57
N LYS A 606 -21.26 -15.37 26.35
CA LYS A 606 -22.21 -16.24 27.04
C LYS A 606 -21.85 -17.73 26.86
N GLY A 607 -21.78 -18.47 27.97
CA GLY A 607 -21.37 -19.87 28.04
C GLY A 607 -19.88 -20.07 28.33
N GLU A 608 -19.10 -18.99 28.39
CA GLU A 608 -17.66 -19.00 28.69
C GLU A 608 -17.30 -18.25 29.98
N GLU A 609 -18.29 -18.01 30.84
CA GLU A 609 -18.13 -17.18 32.04
C GLU A 609 -17.06 -17.72 33.01
N SER A 610 -16.80 -19.02 32.96
CA SER A 610 -15.78 -19.68 33.79
C SER A 610 -14.33 -19.25 33.49
N ILE A 611 -14.05 -18.66 32.34
CA ILE A 611 -12.69 -18.24 32.00
C ILE A 611 -12.33 -16.87 32.66
N GLY A 612 -13.30 -16.19 33.30
CA GLY A 612 -13.09 -14.86 33.88
C GLY A 612 -12.94 -13.74 32.83
N GLY A 613 -12.60 -12.55 33.31
CA GLY A 613 -12.34 -11.39 32.43
C GLY A 613 -10.89 -11.34 31.93
N VAL A 614 -10.64 -10.56 30.87
CA VAL A 614 -9.28 -10.24 30.40
C VAL A 614 -8.41 -9.70 31.54
N PRO A 615 -8.93 -8.84 32.47
CA PRO A 615 -8.15 -8.39 33.63
C PRO A 615 -7.74 -9.52 34.60
N ASP A 616 -8.53 -10.58 34.71
CA ASP A 616 -8.19 -11.72 35.58
C ASP A 616 -7.02 -12.51 34.99
N ALA A 617 -7.05 -12.80 33.68
CA ALA A 617 -5.98 -13.49 32.99
C ALA A 617 -4.67 -12.68 33.01
N MET A 618 -4.74 -11.36 32.74
CA MET A 618 -3.57 -10.49 32.80
C MET A 618 -2.98 -10.41 34.18
N MET A 619 -3.82 -10.30 35.24
CA MET A 619 -3.40 -10.32 36.65
C MET A 619 -2.73 -11.66 36.99
N SER A 620 -3.24 -12.78 36.52
CA SER A 620 -2.66 -14.12 36.71
C SER A 620 -1.25 -14.19 36.09
N ILE A 621 -1.06 -13.73 34.86
CA ILE A 621 0.25 -13.69 34.19
C ILE A 621 1.25 -12.83 34.99
N LEU A 622 0.83 -11.63 35.41
CA LEU A 622 1.68 -10.72 36.19
C LEU A 622 2.07 -11.29 37.55
N LYS A 623 1.14 -12.01 38.24
CA LYS A 623 1.40 -12.75 39.47
C LYS A 623 2.42 -13.87 39.27
N LYS A 624 2.26 -14.69 38.23
CA LYS A 624 3.22 -15.76 37.85
C LYS A 624 4.62 -15.20 37.64
N ALA A 625 4.72 -14.00 37.05
CA ALA A 625 5.98 -13.29 36.85
C ALA A 625 6.50 -12.48 38.06
N ASN A 626 5.79 -12.54 39.21
CA ASN A 626 6.10 -11.83 40.44
C ASN A 626 6.21 -10.30 40.31
N TYR A 627 5.28 -9.68 39.54
CA TYR A 627 5.17 -8.22 39.45
C TYR A 627 4.17 -7.67 40.44
N GLU A 628 4.54 -6.58 41.15
CA GLU A 628 3.60 -5.73 41.87
C GLU A 628 2.76 -4.95 40.86
N VAL A 629 1.44 -5.03 40.96
CA VAL A 629 0.51 -4.39 40.03
C VAL A 629 -0.11 -3.15 40.65
N VAL A 630 -0.03 -2.03 39.97
CA VAL A 630 -0.61 -0.75 40.37
C VAL A 630 -1.69 -0.36 39.35
N TYR A 631 -2.87 0.01 39.85
CA TYR A 631 -3.90 0.64 39.01
C TYR A 631 -3.76 2.17 39.03
N PRO A 632 -4.02 2.88 37.93
CA PRO A 632 -4.16 4.32 37.93
C PRO A 632 -5.30 4.76 38.88
N GLU A 633 -5.13 5.90 39.54
CA GLU A 633 -6.14 6.48 40.40
C GLU A 633 -7.38 6.88 39.57
N GLY A 634 -8.57 6.76 40.19
CA GLY A 634 -9.82 7.10 39.53
C GLY A 634 -10.18 6.20 38.33
N LEU A 635 -9.60 4.99 38.21
CA LEU A 635 -9.73 4.07 37.12
C LEU A 635 -11.17 3.92 36.58
N GLY A 636 -12.17 3.92 37.47
CA GLY A 636 -13.59 3.78 37.12
C GLY A 636 -14.09 4.81 36.10
N SER A 637 -13.57 6.03 36.13
CA SER A 637 -13.91 7.15 35.24
C SER A 637 -12.93 7.35 34.08
N GLN A 638 -11.79 6.66 34.09
CA GLN A 638 -10.77 6.83 33.07
C GLN A 638 -11.15 6.18 31.70
N CYS A 639 -10.89 6.90 30.62
CA CYS A 639 -11.08 6.43 29.25
C CYS A 639 -10.14 7.18 28.31
N CYS A 640 -9.62 6.48 27.29
CA CYS A 640 -8.75 7.07 26.24
C CYS A 640 -9.47 8.04 25.29
N GLY A 641 -10.79 8.17 25.37
CA GLY A 641 -11.58 9.05 24.51
C GLY A 641 -11.82 8.54 23.09
N MET A 642 -11.32 7.37 22.68
CA MET A 642 -11.40 6.86 21.30
C MET A 642 -12.83 6.80 20.77
N ILE A 643 -13.82 6.40 21.58
CA ILE A 643 -15.22 6.32 21.17
C ILE A 643 -15.79 7.69 20.77
N PHE A 644 -15.35 8.77 21.41
CA PHE A 644 -15.72 10.14 21.10
C PHE A 644 -14.96 10.63 19.86
N ASN A 645 -13.63 10.40 19.77
CA ASN A 645 -12.80 10.79 18.66
C ASN A 645 -13.29 10.17 17.32
N SER A 646 -13.60 8.89 17.32
CA SER A 646 -14.08 8.19 16.11
C SER A 646 -15.42 8.71 15.58
N ARG A 647 -16.20 9.36 16.45
CA ARG A 647 -17.50 9.98 16.11
C ARG A 647 -17.42 11.48 15.79
N GLY A 648 -16.24 12.11 15.90
CA GLY A 648 -16.03 13.52 15.65
C GLY A 648 -16.12 14.45 16.88
N PHE A 649 -16.31 13.92 18.10
CA PHE A 649 -16.30 14.72 19.34
C PHE A 649 -14.85 14.90 19.84
N LYS A 650 -14.03 15.56 19.03
CA LYS A 650 -12.58 15.67 19.25
C LYS A 650 -12.23 16.38 20.58
N SER A 651 -12.90 17.47 20.90
CA SER A 651 -12.65 18.21 22.15
C SER A 651 -12.96 17.37 23.41
N THR A 652 -14.08 16.63 23.38
CA THR A 652 -14.45 15.70 24.46
C THR A 652 -13.43 14.58 24.60
N ALA A 653 -12.98 14.01 23.48
CA ALA A 653 -11.95 12.97 23.47
C ALA A 653 -10.62 13.48 24.03
N SER A 654 -10.18 14.68 23.65
CA SER A 654 -8.94 15.30 24.16
C SER A 654 -8.99 15.56 25.66
N SER A 655 -10.12 16.06 26.18
CA SER A 655 -10.28 16.24 27.63
C SER A 655 -10.12 14.92 28.40
N MET A 656 -10.80 13.86 27.95
CA MET A 656 -10.68 12.54 28.61
C MET A 656 -9.27 11.94 28.48
N GLY A 657 -8.60 12.20 27.35
CA GLY A 657 -7.22 11.77 27.12
C GLY A 657 -6.24 12.48 28.07
N SER A 658 -6.42 13.77 28.31
CA SER A 658 -5.60 14.56 29.26
C SER A 658 -5.79 14.08 30.70
N ASP A 659 -7.02 13.84 31.15
CA ASP A 659 -7.31 13.31 32.49
C ASP A 659 -6.65 11.92 32.67
N LEU A 660 -6.67 11.07 31.65
CA LEU A 660 -6.01 9.77 31.67
C LEU A 660 -4.48 9.91 31.68
N GLU A 661 -3.92 10.82 30.89
CA GLU A 661 -2.47 11.07 30.84
C GLU A 661 -1.94 11.50 32.20
N GLU A 662 -2.65 12.39 32.89
CA GLU A 662 -2.30 12.82 34.27
C GLU A 662 -2.32 11.64 35.23
N ALA A 663 -3.36 10.81 35.23
CA ALA A 663 -3.45 9.62 36.07
C ALA A 663 -2.32 8.60 35.81
N LEU A 664 -1.94 8.42 34.51
CA LEU A 664 -0.84 7.55 34.11
C LEU A 664 0.53 8.11 34.53
N MET A 665 0.72 9.43 34.44
CA MET A 665 1.94 10.09 34.90
C MET A 665 2.16 9.85 36.42
N VAL A 666 1.13 10.00 37.23
CA VAL A 666 1.18 9.75 38.67
C VAL A 666 1.47 8.26 38.94
N ALA A 667 0.68 7.36 38.35
CA ALA A 667 0.80 5.92 38.60
C ALA A 667 2.15 5.34 38.13
N SER A 668 2.72 5.87 37.06
CA SER A 668 4.00 5.41 36.51
C SER A 668 5.24 6.11 37.09
N GLU A 669 5.07 6.94 38.14
CA GLU A 669 6.18 7.73 38.69
C GLU A 669 6.89 8.57 37.62
N GLY A 670 6.11 9.25 36.77
CA GLY A 670 6.63 10.07 35.66
C GLY A 670 7.15 9.28 34.46
N GLY A 671 6.58 8.11 34.18
CA GLY A 671 6.99 7.26 33.08
C GLY A 671 8.16 6.32 33.38
N LYS A 672 8.57 6.21 34.67
CA LYS A 672 9.64 5.28 35.09
C LYS A 672 9.17 3.83 35.14
N LEU A 673 7.91 3.61 35.48
CA LEU A 673 7.33 2.27 35.52
C LEU A 673 6.68 1.93 34.17
N PRO A 674 6.82 0.69 33.72
CA PRO A 674 6.11 0.26 32.51
C PRO A 674 4.59 0.26 32.73
N ILE A 675 3.85 0.59 31.68
CA ILE A 675 2.40 0.68 31.67
C ILE A 675 1.87 -0.32 30.63
N VAL A 676 1.05 -1.28 31.05
CA VAL A 676 0.39 -2.23 30.14
C VAL A 676 -1.05 -1.82 29.93
N VAL A 677 -1.45 -1.68 28.67
CA VAL A 677 -2.82 -1.36 28.26
C VAL A 677 -3.39 -2.57 27.53
N ASP A 678 -4.41 -3.21 28.07
CA ASP A 678 -4.92 -4.51 27.61
C ASP A 678 -5.71 -4.49 26.30
N THR A 679 -5.89 -3.34 25.69
CA THR A 679 -6.64 -3.17 24.43
C THR A 679 -5.86 -2.26 23.48
N SER A 680 -5.35 -2.83 22.40
CA SER A 680 -4.48 -2.11 21.45
C SER A 680 -5.11 -0.84 20.83
N PRO A 681 -6.42 -0.76 20.49
CA PRO A 681 -7.03 0.49 20.05
C PRO A 681 -6.94 1.63 21.08
N CYS A 682 -7.09 1.31 22.38
CA CYS A 682 -6.92 2.30 23.43
C CYS A 682 -5.47 2.79 23.54
N LEU A 683 -4.50 1.86 23.45
CA LEU A 683 -3.08 2.21 23.46
C LEU A 683 -2.71 3.12 22.27
N ALA A 684 -3.18 2.78 21.07
CA ALA A 684 -2.94 3.61 19.89
C ALA A 684 -3.50 5.03 20.07
N GLN A 685 -4.73 5.15 20.57
CA GLN A 685 -5.36 6.45 20.86
C GLN A 685 -4.59 7.24 21.93
N ILE A 686 -4.12 6.58 22.99
CA ILE A 686 -3.31 7.22 24.03
C ILE A 686 -2.01 7.75 23.40
N LYS A 687 -1.27 6.91 22.68
CA LYS A 687 0.00 7.31 22.03
C LYS A 687 -0.16 8.45 21.00
N GLU A 688 -1.30 8.54 20.33
CA GLU A 688 -1.62 9.65 19.40
C GLU A 688 -1.88 10.98 20.13
N GLN A 689 -2.43 10.96 21.33
CA GLN A 689 -2.83 12.16 22.09
C GLN A 689 -1.80 12.64 23.11
N LEU A 690 -0.77 11.83 23.42
CA LEU A 690 0.22 12.15 24.46
C LEU A 690 0.89 13.50 24.21
N SER A 691 0.82 14.36 25.22
CA SER A 691 1.57 15.60 25.32
C SER A 691 2.96 15.39 25.94
N ASN A 692 3.09 14.42 26.86
CA ASN A 692 4.34 14.12 27.52
C ASN A 692 5.10 12.96 26.85
N PRO A 693 6.29 13.21 26.27
CA PRO A 693 7.06 12.19 25.58
C PRO A 693 7.59 11.07 26.50
N ALA A 694 7.73 11.31 27.81
CA ALA A 694 8.23 10.31 28.76
C ALA A 694 7.30 9.09 28.85
N LEU A 695 5.98 9.28 28.74
CA LEU A 695 5.02 8.17 28.75
C LEU A 695 5.08 7.31 27.48
N ARG A 696 5.49 7.87 26.35
CA ARG A 696 5.47 7.15 25.07
C ARG A 696 6.26 5.85 25.08
N PHE A 697 7.41 5.85 25.76
CA PHE A 697 8.29 4.69 25.89
C PHE A 697 7.92 3.75 27.04
N ALA A 698 7.08 4.21 27.97
CA ALA A 698 6.61 3.41 29.09
C ALA A 698 5.35 2.58 28.75
N LEU A 699 4.65 2.90 27.67
CA LEU A 699 3.37 2.31 27.27
C LEU A 699 3.55 1.11 26.34
N TYR A 700 3.03 -0.03 26.75
CA TYR A 700 3.13 -1.32 26.07
C TYR A 700 1.77 -1.93 25.77
N GLU A 701 1.67 -2.56 24.60
CA GLU A 701 0.63 -3.54 24.27
C GLU A 701 0.91 -4.86 24.98
N PRO A 702 -0.08 -5.70 25.32
CA PRO A 702 0.15 -6.93 26.10
C PRO A 702 1.23 -7.84 25.54
N THR A 703 1.22 -8.11 24.22
CA THR A 703 2.20 -9.01 23.60
C THR A 703 3.61 -8.40 23.62
N GLU A 704 3.71 -7.10 23.41
CA GLU A 704 4.96 -6.36 23.51
C GLU A 704 5.53 -6.40 24.93
N PHE A 705 4.70 -6.14 25.94
CA PHE A 705 5.10 -6.22 27.34
C PHE A 705 5.55 -7.64 27.72
N ILE A 706 4.77 -8.64 27.34
CA ILE A 706 5.09 -10.06 27.59
C ILE A 706 6.44 -10.41 26.95
N SER A 707 6.63 -10.05 25.68
CA SER A 707 7.87 -10.32 24.97
C SER A 707 9.10 -9.66 25.61
N ASN A 708 8.98 -8.40 26.00
CA ASN A 708 10.11 -7.60 26.48
C ASN A 708 10.42 -7.82 27.97
N HIS A 709 9.42 -8.21 28.77
CA HIS A 709 9.56 -8.20 30.22
C HIS A 709 9.26 -9.54 30.92
N LEU A 710 8.51 -10.45 30.28
CA LEU A 710 8.00 -11.65 30.95
C LEU A 710 8.52 -12.97 30.40
N VAL A 711 9.00 -13.04 29.15
CA VAL A 711 9.43 -14.30 28.49
C VAL A 711 10.41 -15.09 29.36
N ASP A 712 11.42 -14.42 29.92
CA ASP A 712 12.47 -15.06 30.73
C ASP A 712 12.04 -15.36 32.17
N LYS A 713 10.87 -14.87 32.60
CA LYS A 713 10.36 -14.99 33.98
C LYS A 713 9.28 -16.05 34.13
N LEU A 714 8.76 -16.53 33.03
CA LEU A 714 7.71 -17.55 32.99
C LEU A 714 8.27 -18.86 32.41
N GLU A 715 7.71 -19.97 32.85
CA GLU A 715 7.87 -21.25 32.18
C GLU A 715 6.74 -21.41 31.16
N TRP A 716 7.10 -21.79 29.95
CA TRP A 716 6.18 -21.86 28.82
C TRP A 716 5.94 -23.31 28.41
N LYS A 717 4.69 -23.60 28.06
CA LYS A 717 4.26 -24.89 27.53
C LYS A 717 3.29 -24.67 26.37
N GLN A 718 3.49 -25.36 25.26
CA GLN A 718 2.50 -25.40 24.21
C GLN A 718 1.27 -26.19 24.67
N VAL A 719 0.11 -25.52 24.72
CA VAL A 719 -1.16 -26.08 25.25
C VAL A 719 -2.21 -26.31 24.17
N LYS A 720 -1.95 -25.81 22.96
CA LYS A 720 -2.81 -25.98 21.78
C LYS A 720 -2.03 -26.61 20.64
N ASP A 721 -2.72 -27.42 19.82
CA ASP A 721 -2.11 -27.98 18.61
C ASP A 721 -2.13 -26.93 17.48
N HIS A 722 -3.28 -26.31 17.22
CA HIS A 722 -3.42 -25.33 16.15
C HIS A 722 -4.33 -24.17 16.59
N VAL A 723 -3.90 -22.92 16.37
CA VAL A 723 -4.65 -21.71 16.70
C VAL A 723 -4.66 -20.71 15.53
N ALA A 724 -5.77 -20.01 15.38
CA ALA A 724 -5.85 -18.84 14.51
C ALA A 724 -5.50 -17.57 15.29
N ILE A 725 -4.78 -16.64 14.69
CA ILE A 725 -4.52 -15.33 15.28
C ILE A 725 -5.02 -14.21 14.37
N HIS A 726 -5.61 -13.20 15.00
CA HIS A 726 -5.92 -11.94 14.32
C HIS A 726 -5.23 -10.78 15.03
N VAL A 727 -4.23 -10.21 14.36
CA VAL A 727 -3.56 -9.00 14.84
C VAL A 727 -4.44 -7.80 14.51
N PRO A 728 -4.97 -7.06 15.50
CA PRO A 728 -5.81 -5.89 15.27
C PRO A 728 -5.12 -4.81 14.43
N CYS A 729 -5.89 -4.02 13.69
CA CYS A 729 -5.39 -2.89 12.93
C CYS A 729 -4.54 -1.91 13.77
N SER A 730 -4.93 -1.68 15.01
CA SER A 730 -4.17 -0.86 15.96
C SER A 730 -2.82 -1.47 16.34
N SER A 731 -2.74 -2.79 16.56
CA SER A 731 -1.46 -3.49 16.84
C SER A 731 -0.54 -3.47 15.62
N LYS A 732 -1.09 -3.59 14.40
CA LYS A 732 -0.32 -3.43 13.14
C LYS A 732 0.25 -2.01 13.02
N LYS A 733 -0.55 -0.98 13.31
CA LYS A 733 -0.07 0.42 13.36
C LYS A 733 1.02 0.65 14.41
N LEU A 734 1.00 -0.09 15.51
CA LEU A 734 2.02 -0.03 16.57
C LEU A 734 3.28 -0.85 16.23
N GLY A 735 3.29 -1.61 15.13
CA GLY A 735 4.45 -2.41 14.69
C GLY A 735 4.69 -3.69 15.50
N VAL A 736 3.67 -4.18 16.23
CA VAL A 736 3.82 -5.36 17.12
C VAL A 736 3.33 -6.68 16.49
N GLU A 737 3.13 -6.72 15.19
CA GLU A 737 2.59 -7.88 14.47
C GLU A 737 3.46 -9.14 14.64
N ASN A 738 4.77 -9.01 14.45
CA ASN A 738 5.73 -10.11 14.62
C ASN A 738 5.80 -10.60 16.06
N THR A 739 5.67 -9.68 17.03
CA THR A 739 5.67 -10.01 18.47
C THR A 739 4.44 -10.83 18.82
N PHE A 740 3.28 -10.48 18.26
CA PHE A 740 2.04 -11.21 18.45
C PHE A 740 2.16 -12.67 17.98
N ALA A 741 2.65 -12.89 16.76
CA ALA A 741 2.87 -14.23 16.21
C ALA A 741 3.89 -15.03 17.03
N LYS A 742 4.98 -14.39 17.48
CA LYS A 742 6.00 -15.00 18.34
C LYS A 742 5.40 -15.51 19.66
N ILE A 743 4.62 -14.68 20.37
CA ILE A 743 4.02 -15.08 21.64
C ILE A 743 3.00 -16.21 21.44
N ALA A 744 2.16 -16.14 20.40
CA ALA A 744 1.23 -17.24 20.08
C ALA A 744 1.96 -18.56 19.78
N GLY A 745 3.09 -18.52 19.05
CA GLY A 745 3.94 -19.69 18.76
C GLY A 745 4.61 -20.33 19.97
N MET A 746 4.77 -19.56 21.06
CA MET A 746 5.23 -20.14 22.35
C MET A 746 4.11 -20.96 23.05
N CYS A 747 2.86 -20.70 22.72
CA CYS A 747 1.68 -21.31 23.35
C CYS A 747 1.05 -22.43 22.52
N ALA A 748 1.27 -22.45 21.21
CA ALA A 748 0.68 -23.41 20.28
C ALA A 748 1.73 -23.99 19.33
N LYS A 749 1.49 -25.22 18.83
CA LYS A 749 2.41 -25.89 17.89
C LYS A 749 2.33 -25.26 16.50
N GLU A 750 1.11 -24.90 16.08
CA GLU A 750 0.85 -24.26 14.80
C GLU A 750 0.03 -22.97 15.00
N VAL A 751 0.42 -21.91 14.29
CA VAL A 751 -0.23 -20.60 14.38
C VAL A 751 -0.52 -20.10 12.97
N THR A 752 -1.81 -19.89 12.67
CA THR A 752 -2.24 -19.35 11.39
C THR A 752 -2.76 -17.92 11.53
N PRO A 753 -2.14 -16.94 10.88
CA PRO A 753 -2.71 -15.59 10.78
C PRO A 753 -4.02 -15.58 10.00
N SER A 754 -4.98 -14.76 10.43
CA SER A 754 -6.29 -14.61 9.77
C SER A 754 -6.22 -14.03 8.35
N GLY A 755 -5.09 -13.48 7.94
CA GLY A 755 -4.92 -12.83 6.63
C GLY A 755 -5.70 -11.52 6.45
N ILE A 756 -6.57 -11.15 7.40
CA ILE A 756 -7.46 -10.00 7.31
C ILE A 756 -6.77 -8.73 7.86
N PRO A 757 -6.77 -7.62 7.10
CA PRO A 757 -6.17 -6.36 7.57
C PRO A 757 -6.90 -5.73 8.77
N CYS A 758 -8.23 -5.76 8.76
CA CYS A 758 -9.11 -5.19 9.78
C CYS A 758 -10.39 -6.03 9.88
N CYS A 759 -10.95 -6.16 11.09
CA CYS A 759 -12.20 -6.91 11.32
C CYS A 759 -13.49 -6.14 10.94
N GLY A 760 -13.38 -4.87 10.53
CA GLY A 760 -14.52 -4.02 10.17
C GLY A 760 -15.36 -3.51 11.34
N MET A 761 -15.10 -3.91 12.58
CA MET A 761 -15.94 -3.53 13.73
C MET A 761 -15.79 -2.04 14.11
N ALA A 762 -14.56 -1.51 14.11
CA ALA A 762 -14.29 -0.09 14.39
C ALA A 762 -15.06 0.47 15.60
N GLY A 763 -14.88 -0.14 16.77
CA GLY A 763 -15.66 0.14 17.97
C GLY A 763 -17.08 -0.40 17.86
N ASP A 764 -18.10 0.46 17.82
CA ASP A 764 -19.51 0.09 17.64
C ASP A 764 -20.01 0.20 16.19
N ARG A 765 -19.16 0.67 15.27
CA ARG A 765 -19.58 0.97 13.90
C ARG A 765 -20.06 -0.27 13.15
N GLY A 766 -19.32 -1.37 13.23
CA GLY A 766 -19.73 -2.62 12.60
C GLY A 766 -20.95 -3.28 13.24
N MET A 767 -21.36 -2.87 14.45
CA MET A 767 -22.65 -3.25 15.02
C MET A 767 -23.80 -2.38 14.49
N ARG A 768 -23.49 -1.13 14.11
CA ARG A 768 -24.45 -0.20 13.54
C ARG A 768 -24.63 -0.39 12.04
N PHE A 769 -23.55 -0.80 11.38
CA PHE A 769 -23.48 -1.10 9.95
C PHE A 769 -22.88 -2.51 9.78
N PRO A 770 -23.68 -3.57 10.00
CA PRO A 770 -23.18 -4.96 9.97
C PRO A 770 -22.58 -5.37 8.62
N GLU A 771 -23.03 -4.75 7.52
CA GLU A 771 -22.51 -4.94 6.17
C GLU A 771 -21.01 -4.59 6.06
N LEU A 772 -20.51 -3.68 6.91
CA LEU A 772 -19.09 -3.34 6.96
C LEU A 772 -18.23 -4.50 7.47
N THR A 773 -18.70 -5.22 8.49
CA THR A 773 -18.03 -6.42 8.98
C THR A 773 -18.14 -7.56 7.96
N GLY A 774 -19.29 -7.70 7.29
CA GLY A 774 -19.50 -8.66 6.21
C GLY A 774 -18.53 -8.47 5.05
N SER A 775 -18.38 -7.22 4.56
CA SER A 775 -17.41 -6.87 3.53
C SER A 775 -15.97 -7.14 3.97
N SER A 776 -15.62 -6.70 5.17
CA SER A 776 -14.25 -6.85 5.68
C SER A 776 -13.81 -8.31 5.86
N LEU A 777 -14.74 -9.17 6.26
CA LEU A 777 -14.49 -10.58 6.60
C LEU A 777 -14.88 -11.56 5.48
N SER A 778 -15.28 -11.06 4.30
CA SER A 778 -15.57 -11.90 3.13
C SER A 778 -14.35 -12.71 2.63
N TYR A 779 -13.15 -12.28 2.99
CA TYR A 779 -11.88 -12.93 2.66
C TYR A 779 -11.28 -13.73 3.82
N LEU A 780 -12.02 -13.88 4.92
CA LEU A 780 -11.54 -14.67 6.06
C LEU A 780 -11.56 -16.15 5.66
N ASP A 781 -10.37 -16.72 5.55
CA ASP A 781 -10.16 -18.14 5.27
C ASP A 781 -9.31 -18.73 6.40
N LEU A 782 -9.89 -19.62 7.17
CA LEU A 782 -9.24 -20.27 8.30
C LEU A 782 -9.09 -21.76 8.02
N PRO A 783 -7.97 -22.38 8.44
CA PRO A 783 -7.73 -23.80 8.19
C PRO A 783 -8.78 -24.68 8.82
N GLN A 784 -9.12 -25.78 8.13
CA GLN A 784 -9.98 -26.82 8.69
C GLN A 784 -9.34 -27.42 9.96
N GLY A 785 -10.16 -27.58 11.02
CA GLY A 785 -9.71 -28.14 12.29
C GLY A 785 -9.15 -27.13 13.29
N CYS A 786 -9.04 -25.86 12.93
CA CYS A 786 -8.74 -24.79 13.88
C CYS A 786 -10.01 -24.41 14.65
N SER A 787 -10.06 -24.70 15.96
CA SER A 787 -11.22 -24.42 16.82
C SER A 787 -11.11 -23.17 17.66
N ASP A 788 -9.87 -22.70 17.89
CA ASP A 788 -9.57 -21.58 18.78
C ASP A 788 -8.90 -20.42 18.02
N GLY A 789 -9.41 -19.21 18.22
CA GLY A 789 -8.87 -17.99 17.67
C GLY A 789 -8.50 -16.97 18.75
N TYR A 790 -7.47 -16.16 18.50
CA TYR A 790 -6.99 -15.20 19.48
C TYR A 790 -6.73 -13.81 18.89
N SER A 791 -7.09 -12.77 19.66
CA SER A 791 -6.85 -11.36 19.29
C SER A 791 -6.56 -10.55 20.58
N THR A 792 -6.33 -9.24 20.47
CA THR A 792 -6.17 -8.32 21.62
C THR A 792 -7.20 -7.19 21.60
N SER A 793 -8.37 -7.44 21.00
CA SER A 793 -9.46 -6.47 20.96
C SER A 793 -10.81 -7.19 21.00
N ARG A 794 -11.61 -6.93 22.04
CA ARG A 794 -12.92 -7.55 22.22
C ARG A 794 -13.84 -7.38 21.02
N THR A 795 -13.81 -6.22 20.38
CA THR A 795 -14.65 -5.98 19.20
C THR A 795 -14.21 -6.80 17.99
N CYS A 796 -12.90 -7.04 17.80
CA CYS A 796 -12.41 -7.96 16.79
C CYS A 796 -12.81 -9.41 17.09
N GLU A 797 -12.68 -9.85 18.34
CA GLU A 797 -13.09 -11.19 18.79
C GLU A 797 -14.55 -11.46 18.44
N MET A 798 -15.45 -10.51 18.76
CA MET A 798 -16.89 -10.61 18.45
C MET A 798 -17.14 -10.68 16.92
N SER A 799 -16.45 -9.86 16.14
CA SER A 799 -16.64 -9.81 14.70
C SER A 799 -16.19 -11.10 14.03
N LEU A 800 -14.98 -11.56 14.36
CA LEU A 800 -14.40 -12.79 13.80
C LEU A 800 -15.20 -14.03 14.18
N SER A 801 -15.60 -14.17 15.44
CA SER A 801 -16.44 -15.29 15.90
C SER A 801 -17.81 -15.31 15.21
N ASN A 802 -18.36 -14.15 14.84
CA ASN A 802 -19.65 -14.06 14.14
C ASN A 802 -19.58 -14.43 12.66
N HIS A 803 -18.40 -14.41 12.06
CA HIS A 803 -18.18 -14.64 10.63
C HIS A 803 -17.34 -15.90 10.35
N SER A 804 -17.07 -16.70 11.37
CA SER A 804 -16.38 -17.98 11.25
C SER A 804 -16.92 -18.97 12.27
N ASP A 805 -16.58 -20.25 12.09
CA ASP A 805 -16.87 -21.31 13.05
C ASP A 805 -15.83 -21.38 14.19
N VAL A 806 -14.89 -20.44 14.23
CA VAL A 806 -13.83 -20.37 15.23
C VAL A 806 -14.20 -19.37 16.32
N ALA A 807 -14.11 -19.79 17.58
CA ALA A 807 -14.32 -18.93 18.74
C ALA A 807 -13.06 -18.08 19.00
N PHE A 808 -13.15 -16.77 18.78
CA PHE A 808 -12.05 -15.83 19.06
C PHE A 808 -12.14 -15.27 20.47
N ARG A 809 -10.99 -15.27 21.18
CA ARG A 809 -10.82 -14.79 22.56
C ARG A 809 -9.61 -13.87 22.69
N GLY A 810 -9.42 -13.27 23.86
CA GLY A 810 -8.22 -12.47 24.16
C GLY A 810 -6.96 -13.37 24.21
N LEU A 811 -5.87 -12.95 23.54
CA LEU A 811 -4.62 -13.71 23.52
C LEU A 811 -4.06 -13.96 24.93
N VAL A 812 -4.34 -13.07 25.88
CA VAL A 812 -3.90 -13.23 27.26
C VAL A 812 -4.45 -14.49 27.96
N TYR A 813 -5.62 -14.99 27.54
CA TYR A 813 -6.13 -16.27 28.05
C TYR A 813 -5.24 -17.46 27.61
N LEU A 814 -4.80 -17.45 26.36
CA LEU A 814 -3.87 -18.47 25.86
C LEU A 814 -2.52 -18.40 26.57
N VAL A 815 -2.00 -17.20 26.79
CA VAL A 815 -0.75 -16.99 27.54
C VAL A 815 -0.90 -17.44 29.00
N ASP A 816 -2.01 -17.13 29.64
CA ASP A 816 -2.25 -17.55 31.03
C ASP A 816 -2.31 -19.08 31.13
N GLU A 817 -3.00 -19.78 30.20
CA GLU A 817 -3.06 -21.25 30.13
C GLU A 817 -1.68 -21.88 29.87
N ALA A 818 -0.88 -21.23 29.00
CA ALA A 818 0.41 -21.75 28.53
C ALA A 818 1.59 -21.46 29.48
N THR A 819 1.37 -20.72 30.56
CA THR A 819 2.46 -20.27 31.45
C THR A 819 2.31 -20.71 32.90
N SER A 820 3.44 -20.94 33.55
CA SER A 820 3.53 -21.11 35.02
C SER A 820 4.64 -20.24 35.58
N ALA A 821 4.62 -20.05 36.92
CA ALA A 821 5.69 -19.36 37.61
C ALA A 821 7.01 -20.15 37.45
N LYS A 822 8.08 -19.46 37.07
CA LYS A 822 9.40 -20.07 37.00
C LYS A 822 9.86 -20.44 38.40
N ALA A 823 10.31 -21.68 38.61
CA ALA A 823 10.88 -22.11 39.87
C ALA A 823 12.07 -21.20 40.24
N THR A 824 12.01 -20.57 41.40
CA THR A 824 13.18 -19.85 41.93
C THR A 824 14.19 -20.88 42.41
N ASN A 825 15.28 -21.07 41.67
CA ASN A 825 16.44 -21.79 42.12
C ASN A 825 17.16 -21.06 43.21
#